data_1d7d6bf6295836b7bdcc9399b5bee1d3
#
_entry.id   1d7d6bf6295836b7bdcc9399b5bee1d3
#
_cell.length_a   1.000
_cell.length_b   1.000
_cell.length_c   1.000
_cell.angle_alpha   90.00
_cell.angle_beta   90.00
_cell.angle_gamma   90.00
#
_symmetry.space_group_name_H-M   'P 1'
#
loop_
_entity.id
_entity.type
_entity.pdbx_description
1 polymer ?
#
loop_
_entity_poly.entity_id
_entity_poly.type
_entity_poly.pdbx_seq_one_letter_code
_entity_poly.pdbx_strand_id
1 'polypeptide(L)'
;MNHKLWFYILFCISILSAQTYKPNWESLDSRPTPQWYKDAKFGIFIHWGLYSVPAWGPKGSYAEWYLNGINHGDSLRLAYHKEKFGEEFPYREFASLFKTEKYNPDDWADLFKQSGAKYVVLTSKHHDGFCLWPNPQSNGYNSVESAAKRDLLGDLTNSVRSAGIKMGFYYSLYEWDNPLYPADVKKYVDNYMLPQFKDVVQRYEPSIIFSDGEWDRSSDQWRSEEFLSWLYNESNAPKDVVVNDRWGSDTRFTHGGYYSTEYDPNSGSLNEQFIERGWEECRGIGMSFGYNQNEGPEDYMTSEALIRLLVDIVSRGGNLLLNIGPKSDGTIPKIMSDRLLDIGSWLSNNGEAIYGTTVNRITRSNNGEVKFTLSKDRRTLFAFVNNLPQKQLVLPSVEAIGDEPIQLLGEEQGLSWENMDEGLRIDLSEISKFDSPVYTFKIPVMPYLEKPKITILENPTFRSNTKVNLDANNPGVLLRYSFDNQPLSSKKGKKYKRPFFIRKNTVLRVQAYMKGYQPSAVVSIPVVFLTDQNGLIRKYYEGAWDTLNEMVMTNPNREKIVYDFTFDSKEKDNFGYIFSGYINIKKNGVYQFQTTSDDGSRLLINHKILVDNDGLHSRKTFSKSIELKKGRHPFEVQFFERGGQEYLHVQWSGPGFELMPIPENNFYLKHD
;
A
#
# COMPACT_ATOMS: atom_id res chain seq x y z
N MET A 1 -16.83 -62.85 -35.26
CA MET A 1 -16.77 -61.43 -35.71
C MET A 1 -16.49 -60.59 -34.54
N ASN A 2 -15.22 -60.18 -34.36
CA ASN A 2 -14.75 -59.37 -33.20
C ASN A 2 -14.73 -57.91 -33.59
N HIS A 3 -15.57 -57.09 -33.01
CA HIS A 3 -15.51 -55.67 -33.12
C HIS A 3 -14.63 -55.10 -31.98
N LYS A 4 -13.42 -54.62 -32.30
CA LYS A 4 -12.57 -53.83 -31.43
C LYS A 4 -13.05 -52.36 -31.46
N LEU A 5 -13.58 -51.89 -30.36
CA LEU A 5 -13.89 -50.47 -30.14
C LEU A 5 -12.59 -49.74 -29.77
N TRP A 6 -12.15 -48.81 -30.60
CA TRP A 6 -11.03 -47.88 -30.29
C TRP A 6 -11.60 -46.65 -29.61
N PHE A 7 -11.24 -46.44 -28.33
CA PHE A 7 -11.45 -45.16 -27.63
C PHE A 7 -10.33 -44.18 -27.99
N TYR A 8 -10.65 -43.12 -28.73
CA TYR A 8 -9.80 -41.97 -28.89
C TYR A 8 -9.96 -41.06 -27.67
N ILE A 9 -8.94 -41.03 -26.81
CA ILE A 9 -8.83 -39.99 -25.74
C ILE A 9 -8.29 -38.74 -26.42
N LEU A 10 -9.16 -37.76 -26.66
CA LEU A 10 -8.75 -36.38 -27.01
C LEU A 10 -8.15 -35.74 -25.77
N PHE A 11 -6.83 -35.62 -25.74
CA PHE A 11 -6.13 -34.74 -24.80
C PHE A 11 -6.34 -33.30 -25.28
N CYS A 12 -7.28 -32.58 -24.69
CA CYS A 12 -7.35 -31.12 -24.81
C CYS A 12 -6.16 -30.50 -24.04
N ILE A 13 -5.06 -30.28 -24.74
CA ILE A 13 -3.98 -29.39 -24.23
C ILE A 13 -4.55 -27.97 -24.27
N SER A 14 -5.02 -27.50 -23.12
CA SER A 14 -5.28 -26.09 -22.93
C SER A 14 -3.93 -25.37 -23.01
N ILE A 15 -3.61 -24.82 -24.16
CA ILE A 15 -2.52 -23.84 -24.28
C ILE A 15 -2.97 -22.63 -23.46
N LEU A 16 -2.53 -22.53 -22.20
CA LEU A 16 -2.57 -21.26 -21.47
C LEU A 16 -1.67 -20.31 -22.28
N SER A 17 -2.27 -19.48 -23.11
CA SER A 17 -1.54 -18.34 -23.67
C SER A 17 -1.10 -17.49 -22.48
N ALA A 18 0.20 -17.31 -22.30
CA ALA A 18 0.72 -16.40 -21.29
C ALA A 18 0.09 -15.03 -21.53
N GLN A 19 -0.52 -14.47 -20.50
CA GLN A 19 -1.11 -13.13 -20.58
C GLN A 19 0.00 -12.14 -20.92
N THR A 20 -0.17 -11.39 -22.01
CA THR A 20 0.78 -10.34 -22.42
C THR A 20 0.31 -9.01 -21.90
N TYR A 21 1.17 -8.28 -21.21
CA TYR A 21 0.88 -6.96 -20.64
C TYR A 21 1.29 -5.86 -21.62
N LYS A 22 0.37 -4.98 -21.97
CA LYS A 22 0.62 -3.81 -22.83
C LYS A 22 1.28 -2.68 -22.03
N PRO A 23 2.06 -1.76 -22.67
CA PRO A 23 2.67 -0.61 -22.01
C PRO A 23 1.64 0.50 -21.76
N ASN A 24 0.67 0.22 -20.90
CA ASN A 24 -0.29 1.18 -20.38
C ASN A 24 -0.81 0.70 -19.02
N TRP A 25 -1.20 1.62 -18.16
CA TRP A 25 -1.62 1.32 -16.79
C TRP A 25 -2.83 0.41 -16.72
N GLU A 26 -3.82 0.53 -17.62
CA GLU A 26 -4.99 -0.36 -17.66
C GLU A 26 -4.58 -1.84 -17.72
N SER A 27 -3.60 -2.14 -18.60
CA SER A 27 -3.11 -3.51 -18.76
C SER A 27 -2.17 -3.93 -17.61
N LEU A 28 -1.26 -3.06 -17.20
CA LEU A 28 -0.27 -3.35 -16.16
C LEU A 28 -0.93 -3.55 -14.80
N ASP A 29 -1.90 -2.70 -14.44
CA ASP A 29 -2.64 -2.79 -13.18
C ASP A 29 -3.59 -4.00 -13.10
N SER A 30 -3.94 -4.61 -14.25
CA SER A 30 -4.69 -5.86 -14.26
C SER A 30 -3.89 -7.06 -13.72
N ARG A 31 -2.57 -6.91 -13.56
CA ARG A 31 -1.69 -7.96 -13.02
C ARG A 31 -1.89 -8.09 -11.51
N PRO A 32 -2.30 -9.27 -11.03
CA PRO A 32 -2.49 -9.46 -9.59
C PRO A 32 -1.15 -9.46 -8.86
N THR A 33 -1.11 -8.91 -7.66
CA THR A 33 0.06 -9.03 -6.78
C THR A 33 0.29 -10.50 -6.43
N PRO A 34 1.50 -11.04 -6.66
CA PRO A 34 1.84 -12.42 -6.39
C PRO A 34 1.55 -12.85 -4.96
N GLN A 35 0.99 -14.07 -4.81
CA GLN A 35 0.58 -14.59 -3.50
C GLN A 35 1.75 -14.77 -2.53
N TRP A 36 2.93 -15.15 -3.03
CA TRP A 36 4.12 -15.30 -2.19
C TRP A 36 4.45 -14.01 -1.42
N TYR A 37 4.28 -12.85 -2.08
CA TYR A 37 4.55 -11.55 -1.49
C TYR A 37 3.52 -11.20 -0.41
N LYS A 38 2.23 -11.46 -0.68
CA LYS A 38 1.17 -11.27 0.32
C LYS A 38 1.35 -12.17 1.55
N ASP A 39 1.98 -13.34 1.37
CA ASP A 39 2.25 -14.31 2.44
C ASP A 39 3.52 -14.01 3.22
N ALA A 40 4.45 -13.29 2.62
CA ALA A 40 5.80 -13.06 3.15
C ALA A 40 5.83 -12.22 4.43
N LYS A 41 5.05 -11.15 4.50
CA LYS A 41 4.82 -10.26 5.66
C LYS A 41 6.03 -9.52 6.21
N PHE A 42 7.23 -10.07 6.12
CA PHE A 42 8.46 -9.49 6.67
C PHE A 42 9.62 -9.63 5.68
N GLY A 43 10.24 -8.50 5.35
CA GLY A 43 11.44 -8.39 4.52
C GLY A 43 12.49 -7.49 5.15
N ILE A 44 13.71 -7.58 4.63
CA ILE A 44 14.84 -6.73 5.02
C ILE A 44 15.19 -5.82 3.87
N PHE A 45 15.28 -4.54 4.15
CA PHE A 45 15.82 -3.52 3.27
C PHE A 45 17.27 -3.26 3.65
N ILE A 46 18.14 -2.99 2.69
CA ILE A 46 19.56 -2.71 2.95
C ILE A 46 19.94 -1.46 2.17
N HIS A 47 20.22 -0.38 2.91
CA HIS A 47 20.82 0.82 2.33
C HIS A 47 22.32 0.79 2.54
N TRP A 48 23.06 0.47 1.46
CA TRP A 48 24.51 0.35 1.49
C TRP A 48 25.11 0.90 0.19
N GLY A 49 26.15 1.73 0.31
CA GLY A 49 26.79 2.40 -0.79
C GLY A 49 27.88 3.36 -0.31
N LEU A 50 28.32 4.31 -1.15
CA LEU A 50 29.41 5.23 -0.81
C LEU A 50 29.09 6.12 0.38
N TYR A 51 27.82 6.45 0.62
CA TYR A 51 27.39 7.21 1.80
C TYR A 51 27.69 6.51 3.13
N SER A 52 27.97 5.21 3.12
CA SER A 52 28.45 4.48 4.30
C SER A 52 29.92 4.79 4.65
N VAL A 53 30.66 5.47 3.79
CA VAL A 53 32.05 5.91 4.08
C VAL A 53 32.04 7.11 5.01
N PRO A 54 31.41 8.26 4.67
CA PRO A 54 31.23 9.32 5.64
C PRO A 54 30.31 8.90 6.79
N ALA A 55 29.34 8.05 6.54
CA ALA A 55 28.39 7.51 7.52
C ALA A 55 27.80 8.60 8.43
N TRP A 56 27.42 9.72 7.87
CA TRP A 56 27.09 10.91 8.66
C TRP A 56 25.88 11.69 8.13
N GLY A 57 25.00 12.01 9.00
CA GLY A 57 23.92 12.98 8.86
C GLY A 57 23.63 13.61 10.22
N PRO A 58 23.04 14.79 10.31
CA PRO A 58 22.51 15.29 11.57
C PRO A 58 21.55 14.28 12.22
N LYS A 59 21.41 14.25 13.54
CA LYS A 59 20.42 13.40 14.21
C LYS A 59 19.02 13.67 13.66
N GLY A 60 18.27 12.60 13.39
CA GLY A 60 16.94 12.70 12.81
C GLY A 60 16.91 12.98 11.30
N SER A 61 18.04 12.78 10.61
CA SER A 61 18.16 12.99 9.17
C SER A 61 18.88 11.80 8.51
N TYR A 62 18.73 11.67 7.21
CA TYR A 62 19.20 10.57 6.38
C TYR A 62 20.70 10.71 6.05
N ALA A 63 21.54 9.72 6.45
CA ALA A 63 22.96 9.70 6.13
C ALA A 63 23.19 9.39 4.64
N GLU A 64 22.32 8.63 3.99
CA GLU A 64 22.40 8.31 2.57
C GLU A 64 22.15 9.54 1.68
N TRP A 65 21.60 10.62 2.23
CA TRP A 65 21.44 11.91 1.56
C TRP A 65 22.66 12.84 1.71
N TYR A 66 23.84 12.27 2.03
CA TYR A 66 25.06 13.04 2.27
C TYR A 66 25.46 13.90 1.07
N LEU A 67 25.50 13.32 -0.15
CA LEU A 67 25.83 14.06 -1.37
C LEU A 67 24.80 15.17 -1.65
N ASN A 68 23.51 14.86 -1.50
CA ASN A 68 22.45 15.87 -1.71
C ASN A 68 22.63 17.07 -0.78
N GLY A 69 22.89 16.82 0.50
CA GLY A 69 23.13 17.89 1.46
C GLY A 69 24.34 18.75 1.10
N ILE A 70 25.44 18.15 0.66
CA ILE A 70 26.61 18.91 0.19
C ILE A 70 26.24 19.76 -1.03
N ASN A 71 25.59 19.20 -2.02
CA ASN A 71 25.21 19.89 -3.26
C ASN A 71 24.24 21.06 -3.01
N HIS A 72 23.44 21.01 -1.95
CA HIS A 72 22.47 22.05 -1.58
C HIS A 72 22.94 22.95 -0.42
N GLY A 73 24.21 22.85 -0.02
CA GLY A 73 24.78 23.79 0.95
C GLY A 73 24.41 23.54 2.41
N ASP A 74 24.08 22.31 2.79
CA ASP A 74 23.84 21.93 4.20
C ASP A 74 25.08 22.22 5.04
N SER A 75 25.02 23.25 5.88
CA SER A 75 26.14 23.78 6.63
C SER A 75 26.77 22.74 7.59
N LEU A 76 25.96 21.85 8.16
CA LEU A 76 26.45 20.81 9.07
C LEU A 76 27.21 19.72 8.31
N ARG A 77 26.66 19.26 7.16
CA ARG A 77 27.35 18.30 6.30
C ARG A 77 28.63 18.86 5.69
N LEU A 78 28.61 20.12 5.25
CA LEU A 78 29.78 20.80 4.73
C LEU A 78 30.87 20.97 5.79
N ALA A 79 30.51 21.36 7.03
CA ALA A 79 31.46 21.49 8.14
C ALA A 79 32.10 20.13 8.46
N TYR A 80 31.34 19.07 8.58
CA TYR A 80 31.83 17.71 8.80
C TYR A 80 32.74 17.25 7.65
N HIS A 81 32.31 17.46 6.41
CA HIS A 81 33.08 17.08 5.21
C HIS A 81 34.45 17.75 5.20
N LYS A 82 34.47 19.07 5.40
CA LYS A 82 35.70 19.86 5.47
C LYS A 82 36.64 19.40 6.60
N GLU A 83 36.09 19.11 7.78
CA GLU A 83 36.90 18.62 8.92
C GLU A 83 37.51 17.24 8.69
N LYS A 84 36.74 16.31 8.12
CA LYS A 84 37.15 14.88 8.04
C LYS A 84 37.87 14.54 6.77
N PHE A 85 37.54 15.15 5.65
CA PHE A 85 38.07 14.78 4.33
C PHE A 85 38.79 15.94 3.62
N GLY A 86 38.54 17.17 4.01
CA GLY A 86 38.99 18.38 3.33
C GLY A 86 37.92 18.98 2.44
N GLU A 87 37.97 20.31 2.28
CA GLU A 87 36.94 21.07 1.57
C GLU A 87 36.79 20.68 0.09
N GLU A 88 37.91 20.33 -0.54
CA GLU A 88 37.95 19.98 -1.97
C GLU A 88 37.86 18.47 -2.26
N PHE A 89 37.62 17.62 -1.24
CA PHE A 89 37.54 16.17 -1.44
C PHE A 89 36.25 15.81 -2.18
N PRO A 90 36.32 15.25 -3.40
CA PRO A 90 35.12 14.96 -4.17
C PRO A 90 34.37 13.75 -3.61
N TYR A 91 33.04 13.78 -3.61
CA TYR A 91 32.23 12.64 -3.16
C TYR A 91 32.59 11.32 -3.88
N ARG A 92 32.85 11.38 -5.20
CA ARG A 92 33.23 10.19 -5.99
C ARG A 92 34.47 9.49 -5.50
N GLU A 93 35.39 10.22 -4.83
CA GLU A 93 36.62 9.63 -4.26
C GLU A 93 36.34 8.71 -3.07
N PHE A 94 35.14 8.74 -2.47
CA PHE A 94 34.74 7.73 -1.50
C PHE A 94 34.76 6.32 -2.09
N ALA A 95 34.66 6.15 -3.41
CA ALA A 95 34.83 4.86 -4.07
C ALA A 95 36.20 4.21 -3.79
N SER A 96 37.25 5.01 -3.57
CA SER A 96 38.58 4.53 -3.20
C SER A 96 38.68 4.09 -1.72
N LEU A 97 37.74 4.52 -0.89
CA LEU A 97 37.67 4.22 0.53
C LEU A 97 36.63 3.14 0.87
N PHE A 98 35.74 2.82 -0.06
CA PHE A 98 34.71 1.80 0.09
C PHE A 98 35.27 0.40 -0.19
N LYS A 99 35.96 -0.18 0.80
CA LYS A 99 36.77 -1.40 0.65
C LYS A 99 36.00 -2.69 0.92
N THR A 100 34.97 -2.65 1.74
CA THR A 100 34.11 -3.80 2.06
C THR A 100 34.83 -5.05 2.56
N GLU A 101 35.97 -4.87 3.23
CA GLU A 101 36.92 -5.94 3.58
C GLU A 101 36.42 -6.98 4.56
N LYS A 102 35.32 -6.65 5.29
CA LYS A 102 34.66 -7.56 6.23
C LYS A 102 33.31 -8.06 5.70
N TYR A 103 32.98 -7.72 4.45
CA TYR A 103 31.73 -8.18 3.86
C TYR A 103 31.74 -9.67 3.60
N ASN A 104 30.88 -10.40 4.27
CA ASN A 104 30.58 -11.80 4.03
C ASN A 104 29.10 -11.98 3.71
N PRO A 105 28.73 -12.24 2.44
CA PRO A 105 27.33 -12.35 2.05
C PRO A 105 26.61 -13.56 2.67
N ASP A 106 27.34 -14.63 3.01
CA ASP A 106 26.75 -15.81 3.67
C ASP A 106 26.37 -15.49 5.10
N ASP A 107 27.22 -14.78 5.86
CA ASP A 107 26.89 -14.33 7.23
C ASP A 107 25.68 -13.39 7.23
N TRP A 108 25.55 -12.52 6.21
CA TRP A 108 24.38 -11.67 6.06
C TRP A 108 23.13 -12.50 5.77
N ALA A 109 23.21 -13.44 4.84
CA ALA A 109 22.09 -14.31 4.48
C ALA A 109 21.63 -15.17 5.68
N ASP A 110 22.56 -15.68 6.47
CA ASP A 110 22.27 -16.44 7.70
C ASP A 110 21.58 -15.56 8.75
N LEU A 111 22.02 -14.34 8.96
CA LEU A 111 21.35 -13.37 9.85
C LEU A 111 19.91 -13.12 9.38
N PHE A 112 19.70 -12.90 8.08
CA PHE A 112 18.37 -12.64 7.53
C PHE A 112 17.45 -13.86 7.67
N LYS A 113 17.97 -15.05 7.48
CA LYS A 113 17.24 -16.29 7.71
C LYS A 113 16.84 -16.45 9.18
N GLN A 114 17.77 -16.20 10.10
CA GLN A 114 17.54 -16.25 11.53
C GLN A 114 16.53 -15.19 11.99
N SER A 115 16.51 -14.01 11.35
CA SER A 115 15.50 -12.99 11.65
C SER A 115 14.08 -13.37 11.23
N GLY A 116 13.93 -14.41 10.40
CA GLY A 116 12.65 -14.84 9.86
C GLY A 116 12.22 -14.13 8.57
N ALA A 117 13.04 -13.26 8.00
CA ALA A 117 12.74 -12.56 6.76
C ALA A 117 12.45 -13.52 5.60
N LYS A 118 11.51 -13.15 4.74
CA LYS A 118 11.11 -13.93 3.55
C LYS A 118 11.64 -13.36 2.26
N TYR A 119 12.05 -12.11 2.26
CA TYR A 119 12.67 -11.44 1.13
C TYR A 119 13.67 -10.37 1.61
N VAL A 120 14.60 -10.04 0.73
CA VAL A 120 15.63 -9.02 0.94
C VAL A 120 15.66 -8.08 -0.25
N VAL A 121 15.81 -6.80 -0.01
CA VAL A 121 15.98 -5.74 -1.03
C VAL A 121 17.26 -4.97 -0.72
N LEU A 122 18.24 -5.01 -1.63
CA LEU A 122 19.50 -4.23 -1.52
C LEU A 122 19.43 -3.01 -2.44
N THR A 123 19.90 -1.86 -2.00
CA THR A 123 20.14 -0.72 -2.89
C THR A 123 21.17 -1.08 -3.94
N SER A 124 20.73 -1.46 -5.17
CA SER A 124 21.65 -1.72 -6.27
C SER A 124 22.38 -0.44 -6.70
N LYS A 125 21.63 0.65 -6.78
CA LYS A 125 22.08 2.02 -7.03
C LYS A 125 21.16 2.99 -6.28
N HIS A 126 21.72 3.84 -5.41
CA HIS A 126 21.01 4.94 -4.78
C HIS A 126 21.09 6.22 -5.63
N HIS A 127 20.55 7.32 -5.16
CA HIS A 127 20.52 8.62 -5.88
C HIS A 127 21.92 9.21 -6.15
N ASP A 128 22.98 8.74 -5.46
CA ASP A 128 24.38 9.12 -5.71
C ASP A 128 24.97 8.48 -6.98
N GLY A 129 24.23 7.57 -7.63
CA GLY A 129 24.60 6.94 -8.88
C GLY A 129 25.63 5.82 -8.78
N PHE A 130 26.17 5.51 -7.57
CA PHE A 130 27.13 4.43 -7.41
C PHE A 130 26.46 3.06 -7.48
N CYS A 131 26.97 2.20 -8.37
CA CYS A 131 26.38 0.88 -8.64
C CYS A 131 27.08 -0.22 -7.83
N LEU A 132 26.32 -1.10 -7.17
CA LEU A 132 26.88 -2.25 -6.45
C LEU A 132 27.12 -3.48 -7.35
N TRP A 133 27.06 -3.30 -8.67
CA TRP A 133 27.30 -4.33 -9.69
C TRP A 133 28.06 -3.76 -10.89
N PRO A 134 28.76 -4.60 -11.69
CA PRO A 134 29.43 -4.16 -12.90
C PRO A 134 28.40 -3.84 -14.00
N ASN A 135 28.43 -2.63 -14.53
CA ASN A 135 27.60 -2.25 -15.69
C ASN A 135 28.30 -1.22 -16.58
N PRO A 136 28.10 -1.27 -17.91
CA PRO A 136 28.76 -0.36 -18.84
C PRO A 136 28.39 1.11 -18.66
N GLN A 137 27.13 1.39 -18.25
CA GLN A 137 26.62 2.76 -18.11
C GLN A 137 27.27 3.51 -16.93
N SER A 138 27.79 2.81 -15.94
CA SER A 138 28.43 3.44 -14.77
C SER A 138 29.77 4.12 -15.07
N ASN A 139 30.40 3.85 -16.23
CA ASN A 139 31.73 4.38 -16.61
C ASN A 139 32.78 4.22 -15.47
N GLY A 140 32.84 3.05 -14.87
CA GLY A 140 33.73 2.76 -13.77
C GLY A 140 33.22 3.16 -12.36
N TYR A 141 32.10 3.82 -12.27
CA TYR A 141 31.51 4.21 -10.98
C TYR A 141 30.66 3.08 -10.40
N ASN A 142 31.33 1.98 -10.06
CA ASN A 142 30.72 0.77 -9.53
C ASN A 142 31.65 0.01 -8.58
N SER A 143 31.10 -0.95 -7.84
CA SER A 143 31.81 -1.70 -6.81
C SER A 143 32.95 -2.58 -7.34
N VAL A 144 32.88 -3.07 -8.59
CA VAL A 144 33.88 -3.91 -9.17
C VAL A 144 35.14 -3.11 -9.55
N GLU A 145 34.97 -1.90 -10.04
CA GLU A 145 36.05 -1.02 -10.46
C GLU A 145 36.55 -0.10 -9.33
N SER A 146 35.79 0.00 -8.21
CA SER A 146 36.18 0.70 -6.99
C SER A 146 37.17 -0.09 -6.11
N ALA A 147 37.40 0.37 -4.87
CA ALA A 147 38.26 -0.34 -3.89
C ALA A 147 37.64 -1.66 -3.42
N ALA A 148 36.35 -1.85 -3.52
CA ALA A 148 35.65 -3.10 -3.16
C ALA A 148 36.07 -4.28 -4.04
N LYS A 149 36.35 -4.06 -5.34
CA LYS A 149 36.76 -5.07 -6.33
C LYS A 149 35.84 -6.30 -6.39
N ARG A 150 34.54 -6.11 -6.14
CA ARG A 150 33.56 -7.20 -6.02
C ARG A 150 32.22 -6.80 -6.64
N ASP A 151 31.53 -7.79 -7.16
CA ASP A 151 30.11 -7.70 -7.50
C ASP A 151 29.26 -7.92 -6.24
N LEU A 152 29.07 -6.84 -5.46
CA LEU A 152 28.42 -6.93 -4.15
C LEU A 152 26.96 -7.35 -4.24
N LEU A 153 26.24 -6.91 -5.30
CA LEU A 153 24.85 -7.31 -5.54
C LEU A 153 24.75 -8.77 -5.94
N GLY A 154 25.63 -9.24 -6.83
CA GLY A 154 25.67 -10.64 -7.27
C GLY A 154 26.02 -11.59 -6.14
N ASP A 155 27.04 -11.27 -5.35
CA ASP A 155 27.45 -12.07 -4.18
C ASP A 155 26.28 -12.24 -3.19
N LEU A 156 25.61 -11.13 -2.80
CA LEU A 156 24.48 -11.21 -1.89
C LEU A 156 23.29 -11.97 -2.50
N THR A 157 23.03 -11.76 -3.80
CA THR A 157 21.94 -12.45 -4.49
C THR A 157 22.10 -13.97 -4.40
N ASN A 158 23.32 -14.47 -4.61
CA ASN A 158 23.61 -15.89 -4.55
C ASN A 158 23.42 -16.45 -3.12
N SER A 159 23.97 -15.78 -2.11
CA SER A 159 23.89 -16.23 -0.71
C SER A 159 22.44 -16.19 -0.17
N VAL A 160 21.69 -15.10 -0.43
CA VAL A 160 20.29 -14.96 0.01
C VAL A 160 19.41 -16.05 -0.64
N ARG A 161 19.58 -16.31 -1.93
CA ARG A 161 18.86 -17.39 -2.61
C ARG A 161 19.23 -18.77 -2.09
N SER A 162 20.51 -19.01 -1.81
CA SER A 162 20.99 -20.27 -1.22
C SER A 162 20.39 -20.50 0.18
N ALA A 163 20.14 -19.43 0.94
CA ALA A 163 19.43 -19.48 2.22
C ALA A 163 17.91 -19.74 2.10
N GLY A 164 17.37 -19.76 0.88
CA GLY A 164 15.94 -19.97 0.58
C GLY A 164 15.07 -18.71 0.72
N ILE A 165 15.70 -17.54 0.69
CA ILE A 165 15.01 -16.24 0.80
C ILE A 165 14.90 -15.62 -0.60
N LYS A 166 13.78 -14.94 -0.89
CA LYS A 166 13.61 -14.19 -2.14
C LYS A 166 14.52 -12.96 -2.15
N MET A 167 15.21 -12.73 -3.27
CA MET A 167 16.12 -11.59 -3.41
C MET A 167 15.63 -10.61 -4.45
N GLY A 168 15.73 -9.34 -4.14
CA GLY A 168 15.46 -8.23 -5.03
C GLY A 168 16.38 -7.05 -4.78
N PHE A 169 16.10 -5.96 -5.45
CA PHE A 169 16.88 -4.75 -5.32
C PHE A 169 16.02 -3.49 -5.38
N TYR A 170 16.56 -2.44 -4.79
CA TYR A 170 16.12 -1.07 -4.96
C TYR A 170 16.89 -0.44 -6.14
N TYR A 171 16.23 0.41 -6.90
CA TYR A 171 16.85 1.18 -7.98
C TYR A 171 16.33 2.61 -8.00
N SER A 172 17.22 3.59 -7.93
CA SER A 172 16.88 5.00 -8.09
C SER A 172 16.71 5.36 -9.56
N LEU A 173 15.56 5.94 -9.90
CA LEU A 173 15.25 6.41 -11.24
C LEU A 173 16.10 7.64 -11.61
N TYR A 174 16.32 8.56 -10.68
CA TYR A 174 17.13 9.77 -10.90
C TYR A 174 18.50 9.71 -10.20
N GLU A 175 19.37 10.64 -10.50
CA GLU A 175 20.71 10.74 -9.91
C GLU A 175 21.10 12.19 -9.62
N TRP A 176 21.78 12.42 -8.50
CA TRP A 176 22.24 13.75 -8.08
C TRP A 176 23.51 14.25 -8.79
N ASP A 177 24.32 13.34 -9.34
CA ASP A 177 25.63 13.64 -9.92
C ASP A 177 25.78 13.15 -11.37
N ASN A 178 24.68 13.01 -12.08
CA ASN A 178 24.66 12.64 -13.48
C ASN A 178 24.61 13.88 -14.37
N PRO A 179 25.57 14.08 -15.31
CA PRO A 179 25.58 15.28 -16.15
C PRO A 179 24.38 15.39 -17.09
N LEU A 180 23.67 14.30 -17.37
CA LEU A 180 22.45 14.30 -18.17
C LEU A 180 21.20 14.63 -17.35
N TYR A 181 21.22 14.45 -16.06
CA TYR A 181 20.07 14.71 -15.20
C TYR A 181 20.32 15.92 -14.29
N PRO A 182 19.43 16.94 -14.24
CA PRO A 182 18.17 17.05 -14.97
C PRO A 182 18.29 17.76 -16.35
N ALA A 183 19.51 17.97 -16.87
CA ALA A 183 19.77 18.80 -18.04
C ALA A 183 19.12 18.26 -19.33
N ASP A 184 19.10 16.95 -19.55
CA ASP A 184 18.46 16.26 -20.67
C ASP A 184 17.85 14.94 -20.20
N VAL A 185 16.69 15.03 -19.58
CA VAL A 185 15.99 13.87 -18.97
C VAL A 185 15.72 12.78 -20.00
N LYS A 186 15.29 13.14 -21.21
CA LYS A 186 15.04 12.14 -22.26
C LYS A 186 16.28 11.34 -22.60
N LYS A 187 17.42 12.02 -22.80
CA LYS A 187 18.69 11.35 -23.09
C LYS A 187 19.19 10.54 -21.91
N TYR A 188 19.00 11.03 -20.69
CA TYR A 188 19.30 10.27 -19.46
C TYR A 188 18.51 8.96 -19.41
N VAL A 189 17.21 9.03 -19.61
CA VAL A 189 16.32 7.86 -19.59
C VAL A 189 16.67 6.87 -20.70
N ASP A 190 16.78 7.33 -21.94
CA ASP A 190 16.95 6.46 -23.11
C ASP A 190 18.33 5.80 -23.17
N ASN A 191 19.41 6.52 -22.82
CA ASN A 191 20.78 6.08 -23.08
C ASN A 191 21.52 5.63 -21.80
N TYR A 192 21.00 5.97 -20.63
CA TYR A 192 21.68 5.64 -19.36
C TYR A 192 20.76 4.83 -18.44
N MET A 193 19.65 5.39 -17.97
CA MET A 193 18.82 4.80 -16.92
C MET A 193 18.16 3.47 -17.37
N LEU A 194 17.43 3.46 -18.48
CA LEU A 194 16.74 2.24 -18.95
C LEU A 194 17.69 1.10 -19.34
N PRO A 195 18.80 1.35 -20.11
CA PRO A 195 19.77 0.30 -20.36
C PRO A 195 20.39 -0.28 -19.09
N GLN A 196 20.72 0.57 -18.13
CA GLN A 196 21.30 0.16 -16.84
C GLN A 196 20.28 -0.63 -16.00
N PHE A 197 19.03 -0.18 -15.93
CA PHE A 197 17.98 -0.86 -15.19
C PHE A 197 17.65 -2.24 -15.82
N LYS A 198 17.63 -2.31 -17.16
CA LYS A 198 17.45 -3.59 -17.85
C LYS A 198 18.62 -4.55 -17.62
N ASP A 199 19.86 -4.05 -17.59
CA ASP A 199 21.04 -4.88 -17.29
C ASP A 199 20.96 -5.54 -15.91
N VAL A 200 20.64 -4.78 -14.85
CA VAL A 200 20.54 -5.33 -13.49
C VAL A 200 19.42 -6.36 -13.37
N VAL A 201 18.27 -6.14 -14.05
CA VAL A 201 17.16 -7.11 -14.08
C VAL A 201 17.58 -8.40 -14.78
N GLN A 202 18.16 -8.31 -15.97
CA GLN A 202 18.56 -9.49 -16.76
C GLN A 202 19.66 -10.28 -16.09
N ARG A 203 20.55 -9.60 -15.38
CA ARG A 203 21.70 -10.23 -14.72
C ARG A 203 21.33 -10.95 -13.44
N TYR A 204 20.46 -10.37 -12.62
CA TYR A 204 20.17 -10.89 -11.28
C TYR A 204 18.75 -11.40 -11.08
N GLU A 205 17.88 -11.32 -12.08
CA GLU A 205 16.54 -11.94 -12.08
C GLU A 205 15.75 -11.70 -10.76
N PRO A 206 15.51 -10.44 -10.37
CA PRO A 206 14.96 -10.12 -9.05
C PRO A 206 13.53 -10.67 -8.85
N SER A 207 13.25 -11.13 -7.64
CA SER A 207 11.87 -11.48 -7.23
C SER A 207 11.04 -10.26 -6.84
N ILE A 208 11.72 -9.16 -6.46
CA ILE A 208 11.10 -7.88 -6.08
C ILE A 208 11.97 -6.72 -6.58
N ILE A 209 11.35 -5.68 -7.11
CA ILE A 209 11.98 -4.42 -7.49
C ILE A 209 11.32 -3.29 -6.71
N PHE A 210 12.12 -2.54 -5.97
CA PHE A 210 11.74 -1.30 -5.32
C PHE A 210 12.32 -0.14 -6.11
N SER A 211 11.52 0.52 -6.96
CA SER A 211 11.89 1.77 -7.63
C SER A 211 11.72 2.95 -6.67
N ASP A 212 12.49 4.01 -6.90
CA ASP A 212 12.46 5.23 -6.08
C ASP A 212 13.03 6.42 -6.86
N GLY A 213 12.88 7.64 -6.33
CA GLY A 213 13.33 8.84 -7.01
C GLY A 213 12.45 9.23 -8.20
N GLU A 214 11.17 8.88 -8.13
CA GLU A 214 10.17 9.13 -9.16
C GLU A 214 9.66 10.57 -9.19
N TRP A 215 9.86 11.32 -8.11
CA TRP A 215 9.14 12.54 -7.70
C TRP A 215 9.06 13.66 -8.74
N ASP A 216 10.14 13.91 -9.48
CA ASP A 216 10.28 15.08 -10.37
C ASP A 216 9.63 14.89 -11.73
N ARG A 217 9.27 13.66 -12.11
CA ARG A 217 8.85 13.32 -13.47
C ARG A 217 7.69 12.36 -13.47
N SER A 218 6.81 12.49 -14.47
CA SER A 218 5.72 11.55 -14.69
C SER A 218 6.22 10.18 -15.15
N SER A 219 5.37 9.17 -15.00
CA SER A 219 5.64 7.81 -15.48
C SER A 219 5.93 7.76 -16.99
N ASP A 220 5.30 8.62 -17.78
CA ASP A 220 5.57 8.77 -19.23
C ASP A 220 7.01 9.28 -19.48
N GLN A 221 7.47 10.27 -18.70
CA GLN A 221 8.83 10.79 -18.83
C GLN A 221 9.90 9.77 -18.39
N TRP A 222 9.61 8.94 -17.39
CA TRP A 222 10.45 7.81 -16.98
C TRP A 222 10.32 6.60 -17.90
N ARG A 223 9.34 6.57 -18.81
CA ARG A 223 8.98 5.43 -19.67
C ARG A 223 8.65 4.17 -18.84
N SER A 224 7.98 4.35 -17.74
CA SER A 224 7.72 3.31 -16.75
C SER A 224 6.82 2.20 -17.28
N GLU A 225 5.77 2.55 -18.05
CA GLU A 225 4.88 1.57 -18.64
C GLU A 225 5.59 0.66 -19.64
N GLU A 226 6.54 1.21 -20.43
CA GLU A 226 7.34 0.41 -21.36
C GLU A 226 8.30 -0.52 -20.61
N PHE A 227 8.94 -0.01 -19.55
CA PHE A 227 9.83 -0.83 -18.72
C PHE A 227 9.07 -1.97 -18.04
N LEU A 228 7.91 -1.70 -17.44
CA LEU A 228 7.10 -2.72 -16.77
C LEU A 228 6.52 -3.74 -17.75
N SER A 229 6.08 -3.30 -18.92
CA SER A 229 5.64 -4.19 -20.00
C SER A 229 6.78 -5.15 -20.41
N TRP A 230 7.98 -4.62 -20.65
CA TRP A 230 9.18 -5.42 -20.92
C TRP A 230 9.52 -6.36 -19.76
N LEU A 231 9.48 -5.87 -18.51
CA LEU A 231 9.75 -6.67 -17.31
C LEU A 231 8.88 -7.92 -17.23
N TYR A 232 7.58 -7.78 -17.47
CA TYR A 232 6.61 -8.86 -17.34
C TYR A 232 6.57 -9.82 -18.52
N ASN A 233 6.90 -9.35 -19.72
CA ASN A 233 6.76 -10.16 -20.95
C ASN A 233 8.08 -10.77 -21.43
N GLU A 234 9.20 -10.04 -21.32
CA GLU A 234 10.43 -10.31 -22.07
C GLU A 234 11.65 -10.54 -21.18
N SER A 235 11.65 -10.02 -19.94
CA SER A 235 12.81 -10.13 -19.07
C SER A 235 13.03 -11.55 -18.53
N ASN A 236 14.24 -11.79 -18.01
CA ASN A 236 14.58 -13.03 -17.30
C ASN A 236 14.03 -13.08 -15.87
N ALA A 237 13.43 -11.99 -15.37
CA ALA A 237 12.84 -11.97 -14.03
C ALA A 237 11.77 -13.07 -13.86
N PRO A 238 11.62 -13.65 -12.67
CA PRO A 238 10.57 -14.63 -12.39
C PRO A 238 9.18 -14.11 -12.78
N LYS A 239 8.32 -14.98 -13.30
CA LYS A 239 6.95 -14.58 -13.71
C LYS A 239 6.12 -14.04 -12.55
N ASP A 240 6.51 -14.35 -11.31
CA ASP A 240 5.92 -13.83 -10.07
C ASP A 240 6.73 -12.66 -9.48
N VAL A 241 7.56 -11.96 -10.27
CA VAL A 241 8.22 -10.72 -9.84
C VAL A 241 7.20 -9.71 -9.35
N VAL A 242 7.51 -9.03 -8.27
CA VAL A 242 6.66 -7.97 -7.72
C VAL A 242 7.38 -6.63 -7.77
N VAL A 243 6.63 -5.55 -7.96
CA VAL A 243 7.15 -4.18 -7.97
C VAL A 243 6.31 -3.31 -7.04
N ASN A 244 6.87 -2.21 -6.56
CA ASN A 244 6.14 -1.19 -5.81
C ASN A 244 5.35 -0.24 -6.72
N ASP A 245 4.90 0.90 -6.18
CA ASP A 245 4.11 1.92 -6.86
C ASP A 245 4.87 3.23 -7.17
N ARG A 246 6.23 3.24 -7.04
CA ARG A 246 7.08 4.42 -7.24
C ARG A 246 7.66 4.46 -8.67
N TRP A 247 6.84 4.78 -9.66
CA TRP A 247 7.21 4.74 -11.08
C TRP A 247 7.08 6.08 -11.81
N GLY A 248 6.61 7.12 -11.12
CA GLY A 248 6.42 8.47 -11.59
C GLY A 248 5.69 9.29 -10.53
N SER A 249 5.74 10.61 -10.62
CA SER A 249 5.03 11.52 -9.72
C SER A 249 3.52 11.28 -9.69
N ASP A 250 2.98 10.62 -10.72
CA ASP A 250 1.57 10.30 -10.95
C ASP A 250 1.18 8.86 -10.57
N THR A 251 2.06 8.06 -9.97
CA THR A 251 1.79 6.62 -9.78
C THR A 251 1.51 6.17 -8.35
N ARG A 252 2.00 6.89 -7.35
CA ARG A 252 1.83 6.48 -5.94
C ARG A 252 0.36 6.34 -5.56
N PHE A 253 0.02 5.22 -4.92
CA PHE A 253 -1.34 4.83 -4.51
C PHE A 253 -2.37 4.72 -5.66
N THR A 254 -1.90 4.74 -6.92
CA THR A 254 -2.76 4.70 -8.11
C THR A 254 -2.36 3.57 -9.06
N HIS A 255 -1.09 3.52 -9.45
CA HIS A 255 -0.57 2.62 -10.47
C HIS A 255 0.63 1.80 -9.98
N GLY A 256 1.04 0.80 -10.76
CA GLY A 256 2.20 -0.05 -10.48
C GLY A 256 1.85 -1.33 -9.75
N GLY A 257 2.64 -1.70 -8.75
CA GLY A 257 2.46 -2.95 -7.98
C GLY A 257 1.77 -2.75 -6.64
N TYR A 258 2.42 -3.19 -5.56
CA TYR A 258 1.94 -2.94 -4.21
C TYR A 258 2.16 -1.47 -3.80
N TYR A 259 1.30 -0.96 -2.92
CA TYR A 259 1.45 0.40 -2.39
C TYR A 259 2.55 0.48 -1.34
N SER A 260 3.39 1.49 -1.41
CA SER A 260 4.50 1.69 -0.47
C SER A 260 4.25 2.90 0.42
N THR A 261 4.46 2.72 1.73
CA THR A 261 4.47 3.79 2.74
C THR A 261 5.86 3.87 3.37
N GLU A 262 6.22 5.03 3.92
CA GLU A 262 7.53 5.27 4.50
C GLU A 262 7.40 6.11 5.76
N TYR A 263 7.82 5.57 6.90
CA TYR A 263 7.67 6.18 8.23
C TYR A 263 6.25 6.66 8.55
N ASP A 264 5.24 6.16 7.83
CA ASP A 264 3.84 6.49 8.05
C ASP A 264 2.98 5.21 8.20
N PRO A 265 3.08 4.56 9.37
CA PRO A 265 2.32 3.33 9.61
C PRO A 265 0.80 3.55 9.64
N ASN A 266 0.31 4.79 9.66
CA ASN A 266 -1.12 5.08 9.68
C ASN A 266 -1.73 5.26 8.29
N SER A 267 -0.95 5.58 7.27
CA SER A 267 -1.43 5.79 5.90
C SER A 267 -1.99 4.51 5.25
N GLY A 268 -1.50 3.33 5.65
CA GLY A 268 -2.05 2.03 5.26
C GLY A 268 -3.39 1.69 5.93
N SER A 269 -4.24 2.67 6.22
CA SER A 269 -5.51 2.43 6.89
C SER A 269 -6.51 1.73 5.98
N LEU A 270 -6.84 0.47 6.29
CA LEU A 270 -8.07 -0.30 6.00
C LEU A 270 -8.89 0.04 4.72
N ASN A 271 -8.29 0.66 3.72
CA ASN A 271 -8.89 0.81 2.42
C ASN A 271 -8.87 -0.57 1.72
N GLU A 272 -10.02 -1.06 1.25
CA GLU A 272 -10.11 -2.35 0.54
C GLU A 272 -9.13 -2.46 -0.62
N GLN A 273 -8.84 -1.36 -1.30
CA GLN A 273 -7.86 -1.27 -2.39
C GLN A 273 -6.43 -1.62 -1.91
N PHE A 274 -6.01 -1.13 -0.73
CA PHE A 274 -4.72 -1.47 -0.13
C PHE A 274 -4.64 -2.96 0.22
N ILE A 275 -5.72 -3.54 0.74
CA ILE A 275 -5.77 -4.97 1.07
C ILE A 275 -5.73 -5.82 -0.20
N GLU A 276 -6.46 -5.45 -1.25
CA GLU A 276 -6.54 -6.20 -2.50
C GLU A 276 -5.21 -6.17 -3.26
N ARG A 277 -4.62 -4.99 -3.45
CA ARG A 277 -3.35 -4.81 -4.13
C ARG A 277 -2.15 -5.24 -3.28
N GLY A 278 -2.26 -5.11 -1.96
CA GLY A 278 -1.17 -5.27 -0.99
C GLY A 278 -0.46 -3.93 -0.76
N TRP A 279 0.14 -3.80 0.40
CA TRP A 279 0.93 -2.62 0.77
C TRP A 279 2.11 -2.99 1.65
N GLU A 280 3.10 -2.13 1.71
CA GLU A 280 4.34 -2.31 2.45
C GLU A 280 4.74 -1.03 3.15
N GLU A 281 5.02 -1.12 4.42
CA GLU A 281 5.69 -0.06 5.17
C GLU A 281 7.18 -0.29 5.13
N CYS A 282 7.97 0.65 4.56
CA CYS A 282 9.42 0.64 4.66
C CYS A 282 9.91 1.66 5.67
N ARG A 283 10.86 1.26 6.50
CA ARG A 283 11.49 2.15 7.49
C ARG A 283 12.77 1.58 8.07
N GLY A 284 13.61 2.44 8.62
CA GLY A 284 14.79 2.07 9.40
C GLY A 284 14.44 1.52 10.79
N ILE A 285 15.38 0.79 11.38
CA ILE A 285 15.39 0.52 12.82
C ILE A 285 15.65 1.83 13.58
N GLY A 286 16.58 2.68 13.07
CA GLY A 286 16.74 4.08 13.44
C GLY A 286 15.97 5.00 12.48
N MET A 287 16.31 6.28 12.46
CA MET A 287 15.71 7.24 11.54
C MET A 287 16.38 7.20 10.15
N SER A 288 17.69 7.01 10.10
CA SER A 288 18.45 6.95 8.84
C SER A 288 18.35 5.58 8.19
N PHE A 289 18.17 5.54 6.86
CA PHE A 289 18.27 4.27 6.12
C PHE A 289 19.73 3.82 5.98
N GLY A 290 20.65 4.69 5.53
CA GLY A 290 22.09 4.42 5.56
C GLY A 290 22.64 4.50 6.98
N TYR A 291 23.74 3.78 7.25
CA TYR A 291 24.41 3.86 8.56
C TYR A 291 24.77 5.30 8.91
N ASN A 292 24.26 5.79 10.04
CA ASN A 292 24.57 7.11 10.59
C ASN A 292 25.29 6.95 11.92
N GLN A 293 26.58 7.35 11.98
CA GLN A 293 27.37 7.24 13.20
C GLN A 293 26.94 8.20 14.32
N ASN A 294 26.04 9.16 14.02
CA ASN A 294 25.47 10.07 15.01
C ASN A 294 24.24 9.48 15.70
N GLU A 295 23.70 8.37 15.22
CA GLU A 295 22.62 7.65 15.90
C GLU A 295 23.20 6.80 17.04
N GLY A 296 22.75 7.06 18.28
CA GLY A 296 23.04 6.26 19.45
C GLY A 296 21.98 5.19 19.72
N PRO A 297 22.16 4.33 20.73
CA PRO A 297 21.18 3.29 21.07
C PRO A 297 19.76 3.83 21.32
N GLU A 298 19.63 5.05 21.78
CA GLU A 298 18.37 5.73 22.05
C GLU A 298 17.60 6.14 20.78
N ASP A 299 18.29 6.25 19.64
CA ASP A 299 17.69 6.63 18.35
C ASP A 299 17.14 5.39 17.60
N TYR A 300 17.46 4.17 18.06
CA TYR A 300 17.00 2.93 17.49
C TYR A 300 15.77 2.39 18.23
N MET A 301 14.78 1.93 17.49
CA MET A 301 13.62 1.24 18.07
C MET A 301 14.06 0.02 18.89
N THR A 302 13.35 -0.22 19.99
CA THR A 302 13.54 -1.45 20.77
C THR A 302 13.00 -2.67 20.01
N SER A 303 13.48 -3.85 20.33
CA SER A 303 12.96 -5.11 19.75
C SER A 303 11.47 -5.28 20.00
N GLU A 304 11.00 -4.90 21.19
CA GLU A 304 9.59 -4.89 21.56
C GLU A 304 8.76 -3.96 20.64
N ALA A 305 9.24 -2.75 20.41
CA ALA A 305 8.57 -1.78 19.55
C ALA A 305 8.50 -2.27 18.09
N LEU A 306 9.57 -2.91 17.59
CA LEU A 306 9.63 -3.47 16.23
C LEU A 306 8.68 -4.66 16.07
N ILE A 307 8.59 -5.55 17.05
CA ILE A 307 7.66 -6.69 17.03
C ILE A 307 6.22 -6.19 17.08
N ARG A 308 5.91 -5.21 17.92
CA ARG A 308 4.58 -4.58 17.97
C ARG A 308 4.22 -3.87 16.67
N LEU A 309 5.19 -3.26 16.02
CA LEU A 309 5.02 -2.63 14.70
C LEU A 309 4.73 -3.68 13.62
N LEU A 310 5.50 -4.78 13.57
CA LEU A 310 5.26 -5.88 12.65
C LEU A 310 3.84 -6.44 12.80
N VAL A 311 3.41 -6.70 14.03
CA VAL A 311 2.04 -7.16 14.34
C VAL A 311 1.00 -6.14 13.86
N ASP A 312 1.23 -4.85 14.10
CA ASP A 312 0.32 -3.80 13.67
C ASP A 312 0.13 -3.76 12.16
N ILE A 313 1.22 -3.74 11.41
CA ILE A 313 1.23 -3.71 9.95
C ILE A 313 0.53 -4.97 9.39
N VAL A 314 0.92 -6.15 9.87
CA VAL A 314 0.37 -7.42 9.38
C VAL A 314 -1.12 -7.56 9.71
N SER A 315 -1.57 -7.12 10.88
CA SER A 315 -3.00 -7.13 11.24
C SER A 315 -3.86 -6.29 10.29
N ARG A 316 -3.27 -5.29 9.63
CA ARG A 316 -3.90 -4.43 8.62
C ARG A 316 -3.66 -4.91 7.18
N GLY A 317 -3.00 -6.06 7.01
CA GLY A 317 -2.77 -6.71 5.70
C GLY A 317 -1.51 -6.26 4.98
N GLY A 318 -0.65 -5.46 5.63
CA GLY A 318 0.61 -4.99 5.08
C GLY A 318 1.77 -5.96 5.26
N ASN A 319 2.89 -5.62 4.62
CA ASN A 319 4.22 -6.18 4.86
C ASN A 319 5.10 -5.12 5.52
N LEU A 320 6.04 -5.55 6.36
CA LEU A 320 7.09 -4.70 6.91
C LEU A 320 8.40 -4.97 6.14
N LEU A 321 8.96 -3.95 5.50
CA LEU A 321 10.30 -3.94 4.92
C LEU A 321 11.22 -3.14 5.86
N LEU A 322 11.91 -3.85 6.78
CA LEU A 322 12.70 -3.25 7.83
C LEU A 322 14.14 -3.03 7.36
N ASN A 323 14.59 -1.79 7.39
CA ASN A 323 15.89 -1.42 6.85
C ASN A 323 17.03 -1.52 7.86
N ILE A 324 18.17 -1.97 7.36
CA ILE A 324 19.48 -1.90 8.01
C ILE A 324 20.45 -1.08 7.15
N GLY A 325 21.39 -0.40 7.81
CA GLY A 325 22.49 0.34 7.17
C GLY A 325 23.85 -0.28 7.55
N PRO A 326 24.46 -1.08 6.69
CA PRO A 326 25.81 -1.59 6.94
C PRO A 326 26.88 -0.49 6.88
N LYS A 327 27.97 -0.68 7.62
CA LYS A 327 29.18 0.16 7.55
C LYS A 327 29.91 -0.04 6.23
N SER A 328 30.80 0.89 5.89
CA SER A 328 31.61 0.82 4.66
C SER A 328 32.54 -0.41 4.58
N ASP A 329 32.90 -1.00 5.71
CA ASP A 329 33.72 -2.24 5.77
C ASP A 329 32.88 -3.51 5.55
N GLY A 330 31.52 -3.40 5.44
CA GLY A 330 30.62 -4.53 5.25
C GLY A 330 30.09 -5.13 6.55
N THR A 331 30.39 -4.54 7.72
CA THR A 331 29.80 -5.02 8.99
C THR A 331 28.42 -4.45 9.21
N ILE A 332 27.47 -5.28 9.60
CA ILE A 332 26.15 -4.84 10.09
C ILE A 332 26.33 -4.37 11.55
N PRO A 333 25.89 -3.14 11.92
CA PRO A 333 25.96 -2.68 13.30
C PRO A 333 25.31 -3.65 14.28
N LYS A 334 26.00 -3.95 15.40
CA LYS A 334 25.53 -4.96 16.37
C LYS A 334 24.10 -4.71 16.85
N ILE A 335 23.74 -3.46 17.08
CA ILE A 335 22.37 -3.12 17.51
C ILE A 335 21.33 -3.52 16.46
N MET A 336 21.63 -3.38 15.17
CA MET A 336 20.71 -3.78 14.10
C MET A 336 20.60 -5.31 14.02
N SER A 337 21.73 -6.04 14.10
CA SER A 337 21.72 -7.50 14.09
C SER A 337 21.00 -8.09 15.31
N ASP A 338 21.22 -7.51 16.51
CA ASP A 338 20.52 -7.95 17.73
C ASP A 338 19.00 -7.76 17.57
N ARG A 339 18.53 -6.62 17.04
CA ARG A 339 17.09 -6.38 16.77
C ARG A 339 16.50 -7.39 15.80
N LEU A 340 17.22 -7.74 14.75
CA LEU A 340 16.77 -8.76 13.78
C LEU A 340 16.69 -10.14 14.42
N LEU A 341 17.65 -10.54 15.24
CA LEU A 341 17.65 -11.82 15.95
C LEU A 341 16.53 -11.90 16.98
N ASP A 342 16.25 -10.82 17.72
CA ASP A 342 15.14 -10.74 18.66
C ASP A 342 13.78 -10.92 17.95
N ILE A 343 13.58 -10.27 16.77
CA ILE A 343 12.40 -10.47 15.94
C ILE A 343 12.30 -11.94 15.52
N GLY A 344 13.39 -12.54 15.05
CA GLY A 344 13.44 -13.94 14.64
C GLY A 344 13.13 -14.90 15.78
N SER A 345 13.64 -14.64 16.98
CA SER A 345 13.35 -15.42 18.18
C SER A 345 11.84 -15.40 18.51
N TRP A 346 11.20 -14.23 18.43
CA TRP A 346 9.76 -14.12 18.63
C TRP A 346 8.97 -14.84 17.52
N LEU A 347 9.39 -14.68 16.26
CA LEU A 347 8.75 -15.30 15.08
C LEU A 347 8.88 -16.83 15.08
N SER A 348 9.89 -17.40 15.73
CA SER A 348 10.04 -18.86 15.82
C SER A 348 8.84 -19.54 16.50
N ASN A 349 8.21 -18.87 17.45
CA ASN A 349 7.01 -19.33 18.13
C ASN A 349 5.71 -18.77 17.53
N ASN A 350 5.76 -17.54 16.96
CA ASN A 350 4.58 -16.80 16.56
C ASN A 350 4.39 -16.70 15.04
N GLY A 351 5.29 -17.29 14.23
CA GLY A 351 5.32 -17.14 12.78
C GLY A 351 4.03 -17.61 12.08
N GLU A 352 3.34 -18.63 12.58
CA GLU A 352 2.06 -19.08 12.02
C GLU A 352 0.95 -18.03 12.11
N ALA A 353 1.05 -17.11 13.08
CA ALA A 353 0.12 -15.99 13.24
C ALA A 353 0.46 -14.78 12.36
N ILE A 354 1.63 -14.79 11.73
CA ILE A 354 2.17 -13.72 10.87
C ILE A 354 2.14 -14.13 9.40
N TYR A 355 2.93 -15.17 9.05
CA TYR A 355 3.09 -15.57 7.65
C TYR A 355 1.84 -16.23 7.08
N GLY A 356 1.55 -15.92 5.82
CA GLY A 356 0.40 -16.52 5.12
C GLY A 356 -0.95 -16.15 5.72
N THR A 357 -1.02 -15.21 6.64
CA THR A 357 -2.28 -14.76 7.22
C THR A 357 -2.97 -13.69 6.37
N THR A 358 -4.25 -13.50 6.63
CA THR A 358 -5.08 -12.48 6.01
C THR A 358 -5.72 -11.59 7.06
N VAL A 359 -6.31 -10.49 6.61
CA VAL A 359 -6.99 -9.52 7.48
C VAL A 359 -8.27 -10.11 8.04
N ASN A 360 -8.53 -9.93 9.32
CA ASN A 360 -9.82 -10.23 9.93
C ASN A 360 -10.80 -9.05 9.71
N ARG A 361 -12.10 -9.29 9.76
CA ARG A 361 -13.15 -8.24 9.69
C ARG A 361 -12.98 -7.18 10.78
N ILE A 362 -12.55 -7.61 11.96
CA ILE A 362 -12.19 -6.76 13.09
C ILE A 362 -10.67 -6.87 13.21
N THR A 363 -9.94 -5.82 12.89
CA THR A 363 -8.47 -5.82 12.94
C THR A 363 -7.93 -5.45 14.31
N ARG A 364 -8.72 -4.73 15.11
CA ARG A 364 -8.38 -4.26 16.45
C ARG A 364 -9.60 -4.32 17.37
N SER A 365 -9.40 -4.52 18.68
CA SER A 365 -10.43 -4.29 19.68
C SER A 365 -10.82 -2.80 19.77
N ASN A 366 -11.95 -2.49 20.39
CA ASN A 366 -12.50 -1.13 20.47
C ASN A 366 -11.53 -0.08 21.04
N ASN A 367 -10.60 -0.46 21.91
CA ASN A 367 -9.56 0.40 22.49
C ASN A 367 -8.18 0.24 21.79
N GLY A 368 -8.07 -0.59 20.75
CA GLY A 368 -6.83 -0.79 19.98
C GLY A 368 -5.76 -1.65 20.66
N GLU A 369 -6.02 -2.19 21.85
CA GLU A 369 -5.04 -2.97 22.61
C GLU A 369 -4.83 -4.39 22.09
N VAL A 370 -5.86 -4.98 21.45
CA VAL A 370 -5.77 -6.30 20.83
C VAL A 370 -5.84 -6.17 19.32
N LYS A 371 -4.93 -6.84 18.60
CA LYS A 371 -4.88 -6.90 17.15
C LYS A 371 -5.16 -8.31 16.67
N PHE A 372 -5.62 -8.46 15.44
CA PHE A 372 -6.02 -9.74 14.90
C PHE A 372 -5.48 -10.01 13.51
N THR A 373 -5.07 -11.26 13.28
CA THR A 373 -4.90 -11.84 11.95
C THR A 373 -5.76 -13.10 11.83
N LEU A 374 -5.94 -13.58 10.60
CA LEU A 374 -6.75 -14.75 10.33
C LEU A 374 -5.98 -15.71 9.41
N SER A 375 -6.06 -17.02 9.66
CA SER A 375 -5.51 -18.03 8.75
C SER A 375 -6.15 -17.94 7.37
N LYS A 376 -5.47 -18.41 6.32
CA LYS A 376 -5.99 -18.40 4.93
C LYS A 376 -7.34 -19.11 4.78
N ASP A 377 -7.53 -20.21 5.49
CA ASP A 377 -8.79 -20.96 5.49
C ASP A 377 -9.87 -20.32 6.36
N ARG A 378 -9.51 -19.25 7.08
CA ARG A 378 -10.37 -18.46 7.98
C ARG A 378 -10.94 -19.24 9.17
N ARG A 379 -10.30 -20.34 9.54
CA ARG A 379 -10.74 -21.19 10.67
C ARG A 379 -10.00 -20.90 11.96
N THR A 380 -8.89 -20.16 11.89
CA THR A 380 -8.08 -19.80 13.06
C THR A 380 -7.90 -18.30 13.12
N LEU A 381 -8.40 -17.71 14.18
CA LEU A 381 -8.14 -16.31 14.53
C LEU A 381 -6.93 -16.25 15.45
N PHE A 382 -5.98 -15.39 15.13
CA PHE A 382 -4.87 -15.07 16.01
C PHE A 382 -5.12 -13.71 16.66
N ALA A 383 -5.12 -13.68 18.01
CA ALA A 383 -5.28 -12.46 18.78
C ALA A 383 -3.95 -12.09 19.44
N PHE A 384 -3.46 -10.90 19.17
CA PHE A 384 -2.20 -10.36 19.69
C PHE A 384 -2.47 -9.37 20.80
N VAL A 385 -1.87 -9.63 21.99
CA VAL A 385 -2.06 -8.87 23.22
C VAL A 385 -0.70 -8.38 23.71
N ASN A 386 -0.54 -7.09 23.89
CA ASN A 386 0.74 -6.52 24.35
C ASN A 386 1.01 -6.78 25.83
N ASN A 387 -0.04 -6.80 26.67
CA ASN A 387 0.06 -7.01 28.11
C ASN A 387 -0.97 -8.04 28.54
N LEU A 388 -0.52 -9.14 29.14
CA LEU A 388 -1.43 -10.15 29.67
C LEU A 388 -2.16 -9.63 30.92
N PRO A 389 -3.49 -9.69 30.98
CA PRO A 389 -4.23 -9.49 32.23
C PRO A 389 -3.92 -10.63 33.22
N GLN A 390 -4.16 -10.37 34.50
CA GLN A 390 -3.74 -11.30 35.57
C GLN A 390 -4.52 -12.62 35.62
N LYS A 391 -5.82 -12.60 35.28
CA LYS A 391 -6.70 -13.77 35.53
C LYS A 391 -7.47 -14.21 34.28
N GLN A 392 -7.91 -13.28 33.47
CA GLN A 392 -8.74 -13.57 32.30
C GLN A 392 -8.56 -12.53 31.20
N LEU A 393 -8.66 -12.97 29.95
CA LEU A 393 -8.72 -12.13 28.77
C LEU A 393 -10.13 -12.18 28.20
N VAL A 394 -10.75 -11.02 27.99
CA VAL A 394 -12.04 -10.92 27.28
C VAL A 394 -11.81 -10.29 25.92
N LEU A 395 -12.25 -10.98 24.87
CA LEU A 395 -12.15 -10.55 23.49
C LEU A 395 -13.55 -10.20 22.95
N PRO A 396 -13.95 -8.91 22.94
CA PRO A 396 -15.26 -8.50 22.47
C PRO A 396 -15.49 -8.90 21.02
N SER A 397 -16.70 -9.34 20.69
CA SER A 397 -17.13 -9.72 19.33
C SER A 397 -16.37 -10.91 18.72
N VAL A 398 -15.65 -11.67 19.52
CA VAL A 398 -15.03 -12.94 19.14
C VAL A 398 -15.87 -14.08 19.70
N GLU A 399 -16.10 -15.12 18.88
CA GLU A 399 -16.72 -16.39 19.30
C GLU A 399 -15.81 -17.52 18.85
N ALA A 400 -15.39 -18.35 19.79
CA ALA A 400 -14.69 -19.59 19.50
C ALA A 400 -15.67 -20.72 19.18
N ILE A 401 -15.23 -21.73 18.44
CA ILE A 401 -16.00 -22.93 18.10
C ILE A 401 -15.29 -24.21 18.57
N GLY A 402 -16.07 -25.28 18.77
CA GLY A 402 -15.55 -26.56 19.26
C GLY A 402 -15.36 -26.56 20.79
N ASP A 403 -14.69 -27.59 21.27
CA ASP A 403 -14.43 -27.78 22.70
C ASP A 403 -12.92 -27.85 23.01
N GLU A 404 -12.09 -27.65 21.98
CA GLU A 404 -10.63 -27.70 22.12
C GLU A 404 -10.10 -26.50 22.89
N PRO A 405 -9.08 -26.67 23.76
CA PRO A 405 -8.45 -25.56 24.45
C PRO A 405 -7.85 -24.53 23.49
N ILE A 406 -7.92 -23.25 23.84
CA ILE A 406 -7.23 -22.19 23.14
C ILE A 406 -5.73 -22.26 23.45
N GLN A 407 -4.87 -22.10 22.43
CA GLN A 407 -3.42 -22.11 22.63
C GLN A 407 -2.89 -20.68 22.79
N LEU A 408 -2.02 -20.49 23.77
CA LEU A 408 -1.08 -19.36 23.82
C LEU A 408 0.21 -19.83 23.13
N LEU A 409 0.58 -19.20 22.00
CA LEU A 409 1.76 -19.62 21.24
C LEU A 409 3.04 -19.45 22.08
N GLY A 410 3.87 -20.49 22.09
CA GLY A 410 5.04 -20.58 22.96
C GLY A 410 4.79 -21.33 24.27
N GLU A 411 3.54 -21.67 24.58
CA GLU A 411 3.15 -22.50 25.72
C GLU A 411 2.55 -23.85 25.26
N GLU A 412 2.86 -24.94 25.99
CA GLU A 412 2.31 -26.26 25.66
C GLU A 412 0.90 -26.46 26.22
N GLN A 413 0.58 -25.76 27.31
CA GLN A 413 -0.70 -25.89 27.97
C GLN A 413 -1.83 -25.16 27.25
N GLY A 414 -2.91 -25.88 26.98
CA GLY A 414 -4.12 -25.28 26.42
C GLY A 414 -4.95 -24.57 27.51
N LEU A 415 -5.62 -23.49 27.13
CA LEU A 415 -6.38 -22.60 28.00
C LEU A 415 -7.87 -22.93 27.96
N SER A 416 -8.54 -22.93 29.09
CA SER A 416 -9.99 -23.01 29.17
C SER A 416 -10.64 -21.69 28.76
N TRP A 417 -11.83 -21.78 28.16
CA TRP A 417 -12.53 -20.63 27.64
C TRP A 417 -14.04 -20.82 27.64
N GLU A 418 -14.78 -19.72 27.54
CA GLU A 418 -16.22 -19.74 27.31
C GLU A 418 -16.67 -18.54 26.45
N ASN A 419 -17.70 -18.74 25.61
CA ASN A 419 -18.38 -17.66 24.91
C ASN A 419 -19.40 -17.03 25.84
N MET A 420 -19.36 -15.70 25.97
CA MET A 420 -20.27 -14.87 26.74
C MET A 420 -21.02 -13.89 25.82
N ASP A 421 -22.05 -13.22 26.33
CA ASP A 421 -22.78 -12.19 25.55
C ASP A 421 -21.87 -11.04 25.09
N GLU A 422 -20.83 -10.72 25.86
CA GLU A 422 -19.85 -9.68 25.57
C GLU A 422 -18.69 -10.12 24.68
N GLY A 423 -18.52 -11.43 24.42
CA GLY A 423 -17.47 -12.02 23.61
C GLY A 423 -16.83 -13.26 24.21
N LEU A 424 -15.63 -13.60 23.77
CA LEU A 424 -14.87 -14.75 24.22
C LEU A 424 -14.08 -14.42 25.50
N ARG A 425 -14.28 -15.21 26.58
CA ARG A 425 -13.48 -15.15 27.77
C ARG A 425 -12.50 -16.32 27.80
N ILE A 426 -11.22 -16.04 28.05
CA ILE A 426 -10.13 -17.02 28.20
C ILE A 426 -9.59 -16.95 29.61
N ASP A 427 -9.48 -18.08 30.28
CA ASP A 427 -8.90 -18.18 31.62
C ASP A 427 -7.37 -18.20 31.53
N LEU A 428 -6.71 -17.33 32.29
CA LEU A 428 -5.26 -17.18 32.34
C LEU A 428 -4.67 -17.56 33.69
N SER A 429 -5.48 -18.11 34.61
CA SER A 429 -5.06 -18.36 35.98
C SER A 429 -3.96 -19.43 36.13
N GLU A 430 -3.81 -20.30 35.12
CA GLU A 430 -2.81 -21.38 35.09
C GLU A 430 -1.56 -21.08 34.28
N ILE A 431 -1.49 -19.88 33.66
CA ILE A 431 -0.31 -19.51 32.84
C ILE A 431 0.86 -19.18 33.75
N SER A 432 1.98 -19.88 33.56
CA SER A 432 3.28 -19.43 34.07
C SER A 432 3.67 -18.16 33.30
N LYS A 433 3.92 -17.07 34.04
CA LYS A 433 4.33 -15.80 33.41
C LYS A 433 5.67 -16.00 32.70
N PHE A 434 5.68 -15.89 31.36
CA PHE A 434 6.88 -15.69 30.60
C PHE A 434 6.86 -14.26 30.00
N ASP A 435 8.02 -13.70 29.78
CA ASP A 435 8.16 -12.36 29.24
C ASP A 435 8.13 -12.43 27.71
N SER A 436 7.18 -11.74 27.09
CA SER A 436 7.05 -11.65 25.64
C SER A 436 6.62 -10.25 25.24
N PRO A 437 7.22 -9.67 24.16
CA PRO A 437 6.81 -8.37 23.63
C PRO A 437 5.33 -8.31 23.21
N VAL A 438 4.81 -9.45 22.72
CA VAL A 438 3.42 -9.66 22.30
C VAL A 438 3.05 -11.10 22.52
N TYR A 439 1.94 -11.34 23.19
CA TYR A 439 1.34 -12.65 23.43
C TYR A 439 0.32 -12.97 22.34
N THR A 440 0.37 -14.17 21.77
CA THR A 440 -0.47 -14.56 20.64
C THR A 440 -1.37 -15.74 20.99
N PHE A 441 -2.67 -15.52 20.94
CA PHE A 441 -3.68 -16.56 21.18
C PHE A 441 -4.17 -17.12 19.85
N LYS A 442 -4.17 -18.45 19.74
CA LYS A 442 -4.67 -19.20 18.59
C LYS A 442 -6.07 -19.73 18.90
N ILE A 443 -7.07 -19.18 18.22
CA ILE A 443 -8.49 -19.34 18.54
C ILE A 443 -9.22 -19.99 17.35
N PRO A 444 -9.86 -21.16 17.51
CA PRO A 444 -10.69 -21.75 16.47
C PRO A 444 -11.98 -20.94 16.30
N VAL A 445 -12.27 -20.51 15.08
CA VAL A 445 -13.46 -19.68 14.76
C VAL A 445 -14.23 -20.22 13.58
N MET A 446 -15.53 -19.90 13.52
CA MET A 446 -16.32 -20.20 12.33
C MET A 446 -15.85 -19.30 11.16
N PRO A 447 -15.41 -19.89 10.03
CA PRO A 447 -14.97 -19.11 8.89
C PRO A 447 -16.12 -18.27 8.33
N TYR A 448 -15.80 -17.09 7.82
CA TYR A 448 -16.78 -16.26 7.13
C TYR A 448 -16.52 -16.22 5.61
N LEU A 449 -17.57 -15.97 4.84
CA LEU A 449 -17.48 -15.82 3.39
C LEU A 449 -16.93 -14.44 3.02
N GLU A 450 -16.19 -14.40 1.92
CA GLU A 450 -15.77 -13.15 1.30
C GLU A 450 -16.96 -12.34 0.78
N LYS A 451 -16.75 -11.04 0.65
CA LYS A 451 -17.72 -10.15 0.02
C LYS A 451 -17.95 -10.62 -1.43
N PRO A 452 -19.21 -10.72 -1.89
CA PRO A 452 -19.48 -11.00 -3.28
C PRO A 452 -19.07 -9.82 -4.17
N LYS A 453 -18.55 -10.14 -5.37
CA LYS A 453 -18.24 -9.16 -6.39
C LYS A 453 -19.50 -8.78 -7.17
N ILE A 454 -19.72 -7.49 -7.33
CA ILE A 454 -20.81 -6.93 -8.15
C ILE A 454 -20.15 -6.28 -9.38
N THR A 455 -20.54 -6.73 -10.57
CA THR A 455 -20.06 -6.16 -11.83
C THR A 455 -21.23 -5.55 -12.59
N ILE A 456 -21.16 -4.24 -12.84
CA ILE A 456 -22.08 -3.56 -13.75
C ILE A 456 -21.55 -3.72 -15.16
N LEU A 457 -22.28 -4.49 -15.99
CA LEU A 457 -21.83 -4.86 -17.33
C LEU A 457 -22.01 -3.74 -18.37
N GLU A 458 -22.81 -2.74 -18.04
CA GLU A 458 -23.08 -1.57 -18.88
C GLU A 458 -23.19 -0.32 -17.99
N ASN A 459 -22.53 0.76 -18.36
CA ASN A 459 -22.61 2.01 -17.60
C ASN A 459 -24.07 2.51 -17.54
N PRO A 460 -24.65 2.73 -16.36
CA PRO A 460 -26.04 3.14 -16.21
C PRO A 460 -26.31 4.61 -16.57
N THR A 461 -25.27 5.43 -16.77
CA THR A 461 -25.40 6.87 -17.05
C THR A 461 -26.26 7.11 -18.31
N PHE A 462 -27.33 7.89 -18.18
CA PHE A 462 -28.29 8.21 -19.25
C PHE A 462 -29.06 7.02 -19.85
N ARG A 463 -29.06 5.85 -19.20
CA ARG A 463 -29.81 4.68 -19.67
C ARG A 463 -30.97 4.36 -18.74
N SER A 464 -32.00 3.75 -19.29
CA SER A 464 -33.18 3.30 -18.52
C SER A 464 -33.01 1.94 -17.86
N ASN A 465 -31.91 1.25 -18.11
CA ASN A 465 -31.58 -0.05 -17.50
C ASN A 465 -30.08 -0.33 -17.55
N THR A 466 -29.62 -1.16 -16.62
CA THR A 466 -28.25 -1.71 -16.61
C THR A 466 -28.28 -3.18 -16.26
N LYS A 467 -27.33 -3.95 -16.80
CA LYS A 467 -27.18 -5.36 -16.54
C LYS A 467 -26.12 -5.59 -15.46
N VAL A 468 -26.47 -6.38 -14.45
CA VAL A 468 -25.63 -6.67 -13.30
C VAL A 468 -25.28 -8.14 -13.24
N ASN A 469 -24.03 -8.46 -13.03
CA ASN A 469 -23.51 -9.77 -12.69
C ASN A 469 -23.07 -9.80 -11.22
N LEU A 470 -23.35 -10.90 -10.52
CA LEU A 470 -22.90 -11.15 -9.16
C LEU A 470 -22.02 -12.40 -9.16
N ASP A 471 -20.89 -12.35 -8.47
CA ASP A 471 -19.97 -13.46 -8.37
C ASP A 471 -19.50 -13.68 -6.93
N ALA A 472 -19.09 -14.91 -6.62
CA ALA A 472 -18.48 -15.30 -5.36
C ALA A 472 -17.30 -16.21 -5.63
N ASN A 473 -16.18 -15.97 -4.97
CA ASN A 473 -14.91 -16.67 -5.21
C ASN A 473 -14.96 -18.17 -4.87
N ASN A 474 -15.98 -18.66 -4.13
CA ASN A 474 -16.06 -20.03 -3.66
C ASN A 474 -17.20 -20.81 -4.36
N PRO A 475 -16.92 -22.02 -4.91
CA PRO A 475 -17.96 -22.90 -5.44
C PRO A 475 -19.00 -23.27 -4.37
N GLY A 476 -20.27 -23.35 -4.76
CA GLY A 476 -21.37 -23.74 -3.86
C GLY A 476 -21.94 -22.61 -2.98
N VAL A 477 -21.43 -21.42 -3.09
CA VAL A 477 -21.96 -20.23 -2.38
C VAL A 477 -23.32 -19.84 -2.93
N LEU A 478 -24.28 -19.63 -2.04
CA LEU A 478 -25.59 -19.06 -2.34
C LEU A 478 -25.53 -17.54 -2.27
N LEU A 479 -25.60 -16.87 -3.43
CA LEU A 479 -25.76 -15.42 -3.47
C LEU A 479 -27.25 -15.04 -3.38
N ARG A 480 -27.53 -14.08 -2.48
CA ARG A 480 -28.84 -13.43 -2.39
C ARG A 480 -28.70 -11.93 -2.55
N TYR A 481 -29.68 -11.31 -3.16
CA TYR A 481 -29.73 -9.86 -3.34
C TYR A 481 -31.10 -9.29 -3.00
N SER A 482 -31.11 -8.03 -2.62
CA SER A 482 -32.29 -7.23 -2.38
C SER A 482 -32.09 -5.80 -2.90
N PHE A 483 -33.15 -5.02 -2.87
CA PHE A 483 -33.13 -3.63 -3.27
C PHE A 483 -33.45 -2.72 -2.09
N ASP A 484 -32.80 -1.56 -2.05
CA ASP A 484 -32.95 -0.57 -1.00
C ASP A 484 -32.75 -1.19 0.41
N ASN A 485 -33.59 -0.88 1.38
CA ASN A 485 -33.48 -1.37 2.75
C ASN A 485 -34.16 -2.74 3.00
N GLN A 486 -34.47 -3.50 1.93
CA GLN A 486 -35.08 -4.82 2.12
C GLN A 486 -34.09 -5.78 2.80
N PRO A 487 -34.56 -6.57 3.80
CA PRO A 487 -33.68 -7.44 4.58
C PRO A 487 -33.09 -8.57 3.72
N LEU A 488 -31.83 -8.92 4.04
CA LEU A 488 -31.12 -10.07 3.48
C LEU A 488 -30.85 -11.10 4.57
N SER A 489 -31.06 -12.38 4.25
CA SER A 489 -30.65 -13.52 5.06
C SER A 489 -30.52 -14.76 4.17
N SER A 490 -30.06 -15.90 4.70
CA SER A 490 -30.05 -17.17 3.98
C SER A 490 -31.43 -17.61 3.44
N LYS A 491 -32.51 -17.05 3.98
CA LYS A 491 -33.91 -17.31 3.58
C LYS A 491 -34.59 -16.10 2.94
N LYS A 492 -34.13 -14.86 3.17
CA LYS A 492 -34.72 -13.62 2.69
C LYS A 492 -33.88 -12.98 1.58
N GLY A 493 -34.52 -12.29 0.64
CA GLY A 493 -33.91 -11.74 -0.57
C GLY A 493 -34.06 -12.68 -1.78
N LYS A 494 -33.81 -12.16 -2.98
CA LYS A 494 -33.87 -12.92 -4.23
C LYS A 494 -32.61 -13.79 -4.39
N LYS A 495 -32.79 -15.07 -4.73
CA LYS A 495 -31.67 -15.96 -5.06
C LYS A 495 -31.10 -15.56 -6.42
N TYR A 496 -29.79 -15.32 -6.48
CA TYR A 496 -29.09 -15.08 -7.73
C TYR A 496 -28.91 -16.39 -8.51
N LYS A 497 -29.22 -16.34 -9.81
CA LYS A 497 -29.05 -17.49 -10.70
C LYS A 497 -28.31 -17.14 -11.99
N ARG A 498 -28.46 -15.90 -12.46
CA ARG A 498 -27.87 -15.39 -13.72
C ARG A 498 -27.91 -13.87 -13.71
N PRO A 499 -27.13 -13.18 -14.56
CA PRO A 499 -27.18 -11.71 -14.72
C PRO A 499 -28.61 -11.21 -14.95
N PHE A 500 -28.95 -10.09 -14.35
CA PHE A 500 -30.29 -9.50 -14.39
C PHE A 500 -30.24 -8.00 -14.65
N PHE A 501 -31.37 -7.42 -15.05
CA PHE A 501 -31.48 -5.98 -15.31
C PHE A 501 -32.07 -5.23 -14.12
N ILE A 502 -31.46 -4.08 -13.80
CA ILE A 502 -32.03 -3.05 -12.94
C ILE A 502 -32.59 -1.95 -13.86
N ARG A 503 -33.82 -1.46 -13.58
CA ARG A 503 -34.54 -0.54 -14.44
C ARG A 503 -35.04 0.71 -13.74
N LYS A 504 -34.63 0.97 -12.51
CA LYS A 504 -34.95 2.17 -11.74
C LYS A 504 -33.84 2.43 -10.73
N ASN A 505 -33.74 3.68 -10.32
CA ASN A 505 -32.80 4.06 -9.25
C ASN A 505 -33.07 3.24 -7.98
N THR A 506 -32.03 2.61 -7.45
CA THR A 506 -32.13 1.74 -6.27
C THR A 506 -30.74 1.49 -5.68
N VAL A 507 -30.70 1.03 -4.45
CA VAL A 507 -29.48 0.46 -3.86
C VAL A 507 -29.54 -1.06 -4.00
N LEU A 508 -28.64 -1.64 -4.77
CA LEU A 508 -28.49 -3.09 -4.84
C LEU A 508 -27.66 -3.56 -3.64
N ARG A 509 -28.22 -4.50 -2.87
CA ARG A 509 -27.57 -5.13 -1.73
C ARG A 509 -27.37 -6.62 -2.01
N VAL A 510 -26.17 -7.14 -1.75
CA VAL A 510 -25.80 -8.53 -2.04
C VAL A 510 -25.08 -9.12 -0.83
N GLN A 511 -25.39 -10.38 -0.52
CA GLN A 511 -24.76 -11.14 0.54
C GLN A 511 -24.60 -12.61 0.15
N ALA A 512 -23.48 -13.21 0.56
CA ALA A 512 -23.13 -14.60 0.30
C ALA A 512 -23.45 -15.49 1.52
N TYR A 513 -23.92 -16.71 1.27
CA TYR A 513 -24.27 -17.72 2.28
C TYR A 513 -23.76 -19.09 1.90
N MET A 514 -23.23 -19.85 2.87
CA MET A 514 -22.87 -21.25 2.73
C MET A 514 -22.98 -21.96 4.08
N LYS A 515 -23.38 -23.24 4.07
CA LYS A 515 -23.47 -24.04 5.33
C LYS A 515 -22.06 -24.19 5.93
N GLY A 516 -21.93 -23.99 7.24
CA GLY A 516 -20.65 -24.04 7.96
C GLY A 516 -19.79 -22.78 7.83
N TYR A 517 -20.36 -21.69 7.32
CA TYR A 517 -19.73 -20.38 7.25
C TYR A 517 -20.64 -19.30 7.80
N GLN A 518 -20.07 -18.30 8.43
CA GLN A 518 -20.76 -17.04 8.68
C GLN A 518 -21.04 -16.35 7.35
N PRO A 519 -22.20 -15.68 7.20
CA PRO A 519 -22.48 -14.91 5.97
C PRO A 519 -21.42 -13.86 5.67
N SER A 520 -21.23 -13.53 4.39
CA SER A 520 -20.38 -12.40 4.03
C SER A 520 -20.89 -11.10 4.65
N ALA A 521 -20.06 -10.05 4.67
CA ALA A 521 -20.59 -8.69 4.80
C ALA A 521 -21.54 -8.40 3.64
N VAL A 522 -22.54 -7.52 3.87
CA VAL A 522 -23.43 -7.04 2.81
C VAL A 522 -22.66 -6.05 1.95
N VAL A 523 -22.62 -6.31 0.64
CA VAL A 523 -22.14 -5.32 -0.33
C VAL A 523 -23.34 -4.53 -0.81
N SER A 524 -23.25 -3.19 -0.76
CA SER A 524 -24.31 -2.28 -1.19
C SER A 524 -23.75 -1.31 -2.22
N ILE A 525 -24.36 -1.25 -3.41
CA ILE A 525 -24.01 -0.27 -4.44
C ILE A 525 -25.24 0.52 -4.87
N PRO A 526 -25.14 1.85 -5.01
CA PRO A 526 -26.19 2.63 -5.66
C PRO A 526 -26.16 2.36 -7.17
N VAL A 527 -27.34 2.10 -7.74
CA VAL A 527 -27.53 2.05 -9.20
C VAL A 527 -28.41 3.24 -9.56
N VAL A 528 -27.84 4.15 -10.32
CA VAL A 528 -28.41 5.47 -10.59
C VAL A 528 -28.54 5.68 -12.09
N PHE A 529 -29.68 6.17 -12.52
CA PHE A 529 -29.96 6.61 -13.89
C PHE A 529 -30.14 8.12 -13.88
N LEU A 530 -29.35 8.80 -14.67
CA LEU A 530 -29.35 10.25 -14.77
C LEU A 530 -30.36 10.74 -15.81
N THR A 531 -30.82 11.96 -15.62
CA THR A 531 -31.65 12.71 -16.56
C THR A 531 -30.88 13.96 -17.01
N ASP A 532 -31.39 14.68 -17.98
CA ASP A 532 -30.85 15.97 -18.46
C ASP A 532 -30.89 17.09 -17.41
N GLN A 533 -31.62 16.88 -16.32
CA GLN A 533 -31.67 17.82 -15.19
C GLN A 533 -30.58 17.58 -14.16
N ASN A 534 -29.95 16.40 -14.18
CA ASN A 534 -28.89 16.06 -13.22
C ASN A 534 -27.54 16.65 -13.62
N GLY A 535 -26.71 16.90 -12.64
CA GLY A 535 -25.33 17.33 -12.81
C GLY A 535 -24.95 18.56 -12.00
N LEU A 536 -23.70 18.92 -12.11
CA LEU A 536 -23.07 20.14 -11.60
C LEU A 536 -22.39 20.86 -12.76
N ILE A 537 -22.34 22.16 -12.71
CA ILE A 537 -21.49 22.96 -13.60
C ILE A 537 -20.09 22.97 -12.98
N ARG A 538 -19.10 22.37 -13.67
CA ARG A 538 -17.71 22.44 -13.30
C ARG A 538 -17.02 23.55 -14.07
N LYS A 539 -16.49 24.54 -13.36
CA LYS A 539 -15.62 25.59 -13.88
C LYS A 539 -14.17 25.22 -13.58
N TYR A 540 -13.31 25.34 -14.59
CA TYR A 540 -11.89 25.11 -14.49
C TYR A 540 -11.13 26.42 -14.49
N TYR A 541 -10.14 26.51 -13.63
CA TYR A 541 -9.24 27.63 -13.45
C TYR A 541 -7.81 27.16 -13.60
N GLU A 542 -6.96 27.95 -14.22
CA GLU A 542 -5.54 27.69 -14.38
C GLU A 542 -4.74 28.78 -13.68
N GLY A 543 -3.87 28.39 -12.74
CA GLY A 543 -3.06 29.33 -11.96
C GLY A 543 -2.59 28.71 -10.67
N ALA A 544 -1.54 29.32 -10.08
CA ALA A 544 -0.97 28.92 -8.81
C ALA A 544 -1.50 29.83 -7.69
N TRP A 545 -2.19 29.27 -6.73
CA TRP A 545 -2.77 29.96 -5.59
C TRP A 545 -2.38 29.29 -4.28
N ASP A 546 -2.35 30.07 -3.20
CA ASP A 546 -2.15 29.58 -1.83
C ASP A 546 -3.48 29.42 -1.08
N THR A 547 -4.55 30.04 -1.59
CA THR A 547 -5.89 30.00 -1.02
C THR A 547 -6.98 29.98 -2.08
N LEU A 548 -8.15 29.42 -1.72
CA LEU A 548 -9.35 29.45 -2.56
C LEU A 548 -9.85 30.88 -2.82
N ASN A 549 -9.63 31.82 -1.90
CA ASN A 549 -10.04 33.21 -2.08
C ASN A 549 -9.30 33.87 -3.25
N GLU A 550 -8.04 33.54 -3.47
CA GLU A 550 -7.25 34.03 -4.60
C GLU A 550 -7.80 33.43 -5.92
N MET A 551 -8.08 32.12 -5.94
CA MET A 551 -8.63 31.44 -7.11
C MET A 551 -9.99 32.01 -7.54
N VAL A 552 -10.94 32.18 -6.60
CA VAL A 552 -12.30 32.66 -6.93
C VAL A 552 -12.36 34.10 -7.43
N MET A 553 -11.29 34.88 -7.25
CA MET A 553 -11.14 36.22 -7.80
C MET A 553 -10.72 36.22 -9.29
N THR A 554 -10.35 35.05 -9.84
CA THR A 554 -9.98 34.91 -11.25
C THR A 554 -11.16 34.49 -12.13
N ASN A 555 -11.00 34.54 -13.43
CA ASN A 555 -12.01 34.06 -14.38
C ASN A 555 -11.77 32.59 -14.75
N PRO A 556 -12.83 31.80 -14.90
CA PRO A 556 -12.67 30.42 -15.34
C PRO A 556 -12.22 30.36 -16.81
N ASN A 557 -11.32 29.40 -17.11
CA ASN A 557 -10.85 29.14 -18.47
C ASN A 557 -11.85 28.35 -19.31
N ARG A 558 -12.65 27.48 -18.65
CA ARG A 558 -13.68 26.67 -19.32
C ARG A 558 -14.72 26.18 -18.31
N GLU A 559 -15.90 25.78 -18.83
CA GLU A 559 -16.92 25.14 -18.03
C GLU A 559 -17.54 23.94 -18.77
N LYS A 560 -18.00 22.95 -18.01
CA LYS A 560 -18.76 21.80 -18.51
C LYS A 560 -19.68 21.22 -17.44
N ILE A 561 -20.69 20.45 -17.88
CA ILE A 561 -21.53 19.67 -16.98
C ILE A 561 -20.79 18.39 -16.62
N VAL A 562 -20.75 18.07 -15.31
CA VAL A 562 -20.21 16.85 -14.73
C VAL A 562 -21.19 16.24 -13.74
N TYR A 563 -20.98 14.98 -13.36
CA TYR A 563 -21.92 14.26 -12.48
C TYR A 563 -21.27 13.88 -11.15
N ASP A 564 -19.98 14.04 -11.04
CA ASP A 564 -19.14 13.74 -9.87
C ASP A 564 -18.03 14.79 -9.71
N PHE A 565 -17.05 14.53 -8.84
CA PHE A 565 -15.92 15.41 -8.57
C PHE A 565 -14.62 14.92 -9.22
N THR A 566 -14.69 14.11 -10.29
CA THR A 566 -13.50 13.61 -10.99
C THR A 566 -12.79 14.72 -11.75
N PHE A 567 -11.45 14.63 -11.81
CA PHE A 567 -10.60 15.53 -12.56
C PHE A 567 -10.43 15.07 -14.01
N ASP A 568 -10.04 15.94 -14.90
CA ASP A 568 -9.62 15.56 -16.26
C ASP A 568 -8.17 15.07 -16.22
N SER A 569 -7.88 13.93 -16.83
CA SER A 569 -6.57 13.25 -16.78
C SER A 569 -5.38 14.05 -17.35
N LYS A 570 -5.61 15.24 -17.90
CA LYS A 570 -4.57 16.11 -18.47
C LYS A 570 -4.13 17.23 -17.53
N GLU A 571 -4.84 17.41 -16.42
CA GLU A 571 -4.58 18.50 -15.49
C GLU A 571 -3.61 17.98 -14.45
N LYS A 572 -2.51 18.69 -14.33
CA LYS A 572 -1.46 18.48 -13.33
C LYS A 572 -1.36 19.79 -12.57
N ASP A 573 -0.55 19.94 -11.62
CA ASP A 573 -0.32 21.12 -10.80
C ASP A 573 -0.87 22.48 -11.28
N ASN A 574 -1.13 23.39 -10.38
CA ASN A 574 -1.53 24.78 -10.65
C ASN A 574 -2.90 24.93 -11.35
N PHE A 575 -3.90 24.23 -10.85
CA PHE A 575 -5.26 24.35 -11.35
C PHE A 575 -6.29 24.40 -10.21
N GLY A 576 -7.54 24.71 -10.56
CA GLY A 576 -8.63 24.63 -9.62
C GLY A 576 -9.98 24.40 -10.28
N TYR A 577 -10.94 23.99 -9.44
CA TYR A 577 -12.29 23.71 -9.84
C TYR A 577 -13.33 24.40 -8.93
N ILE A 578 -14.41 24.86 -9.53
CA ILE A 578 -15.67 25.14 -8.82
C ILE A 578 -16.75 24.25 -9.41
N PHE A 579 -17.32 23.39 -8.59
CA PHE A 579 -18.48 22.58 -8.91
C PHE A 579 -19.72 23.23 -8.31
N SER A 580 -20.67 23.64 -9.10
CA SER A 580 -21.85 24.37 -8.63
C SER A 580 -23.16 23.82 -9.19
N GLY A 581 -24.22 23.85 -8.38
CA GLY A 581 -25.54 23.36 -8.72
C GLY A 581 -26.44 23.28 -7.50
N TYR A 582 -27.25 22.24 -7.43
CA TYR A 582 -28.16 22.00 -6.32
C TYR A 582 -28.05 20.57 -5.83
N ILE A 583 -28.07 20.37 -4.51
CA ILE A 583 -28.17 19.05 -3.89
C ILE A 583 -29.60 18.78 -3.47
N ASN A 584 -30.14 17.60 -3.80
CA ASN A 584 -31.50 17.21 -3.46
C ASN A 584 -31.55 16.44 -2.13
N ILE A 585 -32.17 17.03 -1.13
CA ILE A 585 -32.35 16.48 0.21
C ILE A 585 -33.71 15.74 0.25
N LYS A 586 -33.68 14.43 0.47
CA LYS A 586 -34.87 13.57 0.41
C LYS A 586 -35.72 13.57 1.71
N LYS A 587 -35.08 13.85 2.85
CA LYS A 587 -35.72 13.85 4.20
C LYS A 587 -35.20 15.03 5.02
N ASN A 588 -36.07 15.62 5.85
CA ASN A 588 -35.63 16.60 6.84
C ASN A 588 -34.70 15.95 7.86
N GLY A 589 -33.67 16.65 8.30
CA GLY A 589 -32.81 16.21 9.38
C GLY A 589 -31.37 16.75 9.31
N VAL A 590 -30.55 16.22 10.18
CA VAL A 590 -29.13 16.59 10.24
C VAL A 590 -28.35 15.75 9.24
N TYR A 591 -27.58 16.45 8.40
CA TYR A 591 -26.65 15.88 7.43
C TYR A 591 -25.23 16.30 7.78
N GLN A 592 -24.28 15.39 7.67
CA GLN A 592 -22.86 15.71 7.77
C GLN A 592 -22.29 15.70 6.36
N PHE A 593 -21.48 16.71 6.04
CA PHE A 593 -20.70 16.78 4.81
C PHE A 593 -19.22 16.75 5.17
N GLN A 594 -18.44 16.10 4.31
CA GLN A 594 -17.01 15.93 4.49
C GLN A 594 -16.29 16.17 3.17
N THR A 595 -15.19 16.94 3.22
CA THR A 595 -14.20 16.99 2.14
C THR A 595 -12.88 16.41 2.62
N THR A 596 -12.23 15.64 1.75
CA THR A 596 -10.84 15.23 1.89
C THR A 596 -10.13 15.72 0.65
N SER A 597 -9.11 16.53 0.79
CA SER A 597 -8.38 17.12 -0.34
C SER A 597 -6.89 17.23 -0.07
N ASP A 598 -6.16 17.34 -1.12
CA ASP A 598 -4.77 17.74 -1.32
C ASP A 598 -4.80 18.66 -2.54
N ASP A 599 -4.56 19.95 -2.52
CA ASP A 599 -4.50 20.93 -1.48
C ASP A 599 -5.88 21.40 -0.95
N GLY A 600 -6.23 22.67 -1.14
CA GLY A 600 -7.35 23.37 -0.52
C GLY A 600 -8.72 22.99 -1.09
N SER A 601 -9.70 22.74 -0.21
CA SER A 601 -11.10 22.58 -0.59
C SER A 601 -12.09 23.27 0.33
N ARG A 602 -13.24 23.66 -0.22
CA ARG A 602 -14.34 24.28 0.52
C ARG A 602 -15.67 23.80 0.02
N LEU A 603 -16.62 23.50 0.91
CA LEU A 603 -17.97 23.13 0.57
C LEU A 603 -18.97 24.14 1.12
N LEU A 604 -19.88 24.61 0.25
CA LEU A 604 -20.89 25.57 0.58
C LEU A 604 -22.29 24.96 0.38
N ILE A 605 -23.19 25.23 1.33
CA ILE A 605 -24.62 24.93 1.23
C ILE A 605 -25.39 26.23 1.45
N ASN A 606 -26.38 26.48 0.58
CA ASN A 606 -27.17 27.72 0.61
C ASN A 606 -26.29 28.98 0.62
N HIS A 607 -25.20 28.95 -0.19
CA HIS A 607 -24.19 30.02 -0.32
C HIS A 607 -23.41 30.33 0.96
N LYS A 608 -23.44 29.45 1.96
CA LYS A 608 -22.67 29.60 3.21
C LYS A 608 -21.63 28.49 3.28
N ILE A 609 -20.43 28.86 3.67
CA ILE A 609 -19.34 27.91 3.90
C ILE A 609 -19.77 26.97 5.04
N LEU A 610 -19.84 25.69 4.73
CA LEU A 610 -20.12 24.63 5.68
C LEU A 610 -18.82 23.93 6.10
N VAL A 611 -18.04 23.47 5.13
CA VAL A 611 -16.72 22.85 5.39
C VAL A 611 -15.65 23.77 4.81
N ASP A 612 -14.64 24.08 5.58
CA ASP A 612 -13.49 24.89 5.16
C ASP A 612 -12.21 24.10 5.43
N ASN A 613 -11.57 23.67 4.36
CA ASN A 613 -10.31 22.93 4.31
C ASN A 613 -9.37 23.67 3.33
N ASP A 614 -9.33 25.02 3.42
CA ASP A 614 -8.54 25.90 2.54
C ASP A 614 -7.06 25.91 2.92
N GLY A 615 -6.20 26.25 1.95
CA GLY A 615 -4.77 26.43 2.10
C GLY A 615 -3.94 25.30 1.52
N LEU A 616 -2.62 25.46 1.52
CA LEU A 616 -1.66 24.47 1.07
C LEU A 616 -1.46 23.39 2.14
N HIS A 617 -1.73 22.16 1.81
CA HIS A 617 -1.53 21.03 2.72
C HIS A 617 -1.59 19.69 2.00
N SER A 618 -0.84 18.71 2.49
CA SER A 618 -1.05 17.31 2.14
C SER A 618 -2.45 16.86 2.51
N ARG A 619 -2.88 15.73 2.03
CA ARG A 619 -4.25 15.19 2.21
C ARG A 619 -4.80 15.37 3.62
N LYS A 620 -5.82 16.19 3.76
CA LYS A 620 -6.56 16.47 5.01
C LYS A 620 -8.05 16.25 4.84
N THR A 621 -8.71 15.92 5.94
CA THR A 621 -10.16 15.68 5.99
C THR A 621 -10.81 16.63 6.98
N PHE A 622 -11.86 17.33 6.53
CA PHE A 622 -12.72 18.14 7.39
C PHE A 622 -14.19 17.79 7.18
N SER A 623 -14.95 17.85 8.25
CA SER A 623 -16.39 17.59 8.20
C SER A 623 -17.18 18.53 9.09
N LYS A 624 -18.45 18.78 8.72
CA LYS A 624 -19.40 19.58 9.51
C LYS A 624 -20.84 19.15 9.25
N SER A 625 -21.67 19.27 10.28
CA SER A 625 -23.09 18.95 10.22
C SER A 625 -23.95 20.19 10.02
N ILE A 626 -25.08 20.01 9.32
CA ILE A 626 -26.09 21.03 9.06
C ILE A 626 -27.48 20.40 9.07
N GLU A 627 -28.46 21.10 9.60
CA GLU A 627 -29.85 20.73 9.49
C GLU A 627 -30.44 21.22 8.16
N LEU A 628 -30.97 20.28 7.35
CA LEU A 628 -31.54 20.57 6.04
C LEU A 628 -32.99 20.09 5.96
N LYS A 629 -33.80 20.87 5.27
CA LYS A 629 -35.18 20.48 4.91
C LYS A 629 -35.19 19.71 3.59
N LYS A 630 -36.18 18.88 3.37
CA LYS A 630 -36.43 18.23 2.07
C LYS A 630 -36.54 19.27 0.97
N GLY A 631 -35.88 19.04 -0.16
CA GLY A 631 -35.87 19.93 -1.32
C GLY A 631 -34.48 20.11 -1.90
N ARG A 632 -34.35 20.95 -2.92
CA ARG A 632 -33.07 21.29 -3.56
C ARG A 632 -32.45 22.50 -2.86
N HIS A 633 -31.20 22.36 -2.49
CA HIS A 633 -30.40 23.39 -1.84
C HIS A 633 -29.21 23.78 -2.72
N PRO A 634 -28.94 25.09 -2.91
CA PRO A 634 -27.69 25.53 -3.55
C PRO A 634 -26.49 24.82 -2.97
N PHE A 635 -25.67 24.25 -3.82
CA PHE A 635 -24.52 23.42 -3.49
C PHE A 635 -23.31 23.85 -4.30
N GLU A 636 -22.17 24.02 -3.64
CA GLU A 636 -20.93 24.37 -4.30
C GLU A 636 -19.76 23.69 -3.61
N VAL A 637 -18.81 23.17 -4.40
CA VAL A 637 -17.49 22.72 -3.93
C VAL A 637 -16.44 23.48 -4.70
N GLN A 638 -15.51 24.08 -3.97
CA GLN A 638 -14.34 24.77 -4.48
C GLN A 638 -13.11 23.92 -4.15
N PHE A 639 -12.15 23.84 -5.08
CA PHE A 639 -10.93 23.07 -4.93
C PHE A 639 -9.81 23.75 -5.73
N PHE A 640 -8.59 23.75 -5.18
CA PHE A 640 -7.40 24.05 -5.97
C PHE A 640 -6.28 23.08 -5.62
N GLU A 641 -5.39 22.89 -6.59
CA GLU A 641 -4.17 22.11 -6.54
C GLU A 641 -3.00 22.99 -7.00
N ARG A 642 -1.97 23.12 -6.16
CA ARG A 642 -0.78 23.88 -6.49
C ARG A 642 0.39 23.00 -6.93
N GLY A 643 0.51 21.84 -6.34
CA GLY A 643 1.54 20.86 -6.69
C GLY A 643 1.57 19.67 -5.75
N GLY A 644 1.90 18.51 -6.27
CA GLY A 644 1.97 17.28 -5.50
C GLY A 644 0.97 16.23 -5.97
N GLN A 645 0.10 15.79 -5.08
CA GLN A 645 -0.93 14.80 -5.38
C GLN A 645 -2.31 15.46 -5.46
N GLU A 646 -2.95 15.36 -6.61
CA GLU A 646 -4.30 15.89 -6.82
C GLU A 646 -5.33 14.96 -6.18
N TYR A 647 -6.01 15.42 -5.13
CA TYR A 647 -7.03 14.63 -4.46
C TYR A 647 -8.22 15.47 -3.99
N LEU A 648 -9.41 15.07 -4.41
CA LEU A 648 -10.67 15.61 -3.88
C LEU A 648 -11.69 14.50 -3.70
N HIS A 649 -12.15 14.30 -2.47
CA HIS A 649 -13.21 13.35 -2.15
C HIS A 649 -14.28 14.04 -1.32
N VAL A 650 -15.54 14.01 -1.80
CA VAL A 650 -16.67 14.65 -1.16
C VAL A 650 -17.69 13.60 -0.72
N GLN A 651 -17.97 13.55 0.57
CA GLN A 651 -18.86 12.56 1.18
C GLN A 651 -19.94 13.22 2.02
N TRP A 652 -21.02 12.49 2.29
CA TRP A 652 -22.10 12.90 3.17
C TRP A 652 -22.67 11.72 3.94
N SER A 653 -23.32 12.04 5.07
CA SER A 653 -24.21 11.14 5.81
C SER A 653 -25.49 11.87 6.18
N GLY A 654 -26.53 11.12 6.58
CA GLY A 654 -27.80 11.74 6.93
C GLY A 654 -28.82 10.75 7.49
N PRO A 655 -30.08 11.16 7.63
CA PRO A 655 -31.12 10.33 8.25
C PRO A 655 -31.31 8.98 7.56
N GLY A 656 -30.74 7.92 8.16
CA GLY A 656 -30.90 6.54 7.70
C GLY A 656 -29.84 6.02 6.74
N PHE A 657 -28.68 6.73 6.62
CA PHE A 657 -27.52 6.24 5.90
C PHE A 657 -26.20 6.76 6.53
N GLU A 658 -25.18 5.95 6.43
CA GLU A 658 -23.82 6.24 6.92
C GLU A 658 -23.03 7.08 5.91
N LEU A 659 -21.81 7.49 6.28
CA LEU A 659 -20.93 8.29 5.44
C LEU A 659 -20.62 7.55 4.14
N MET A 660 -20.92 8.22 3.01
CA MET A 660 -20.74 7.68 1.66
C MET A 660 -20.54 8.81 0.64
N PRO A 661 -19.96 8.55 -0.55
CA PRO A 661 -19.96 9.52 -1.65
C PRO A 661 -21.38 9.98 -1.98
N ILE A 662 -21.53 11.24 -2.36
CA ILE A 662 -22.84 11.79 -2.75
C ILE A 662 -23.25 11.16 -4.09
N PRO A 663 -24.38 10.44 -4.18
CA PRO A 663 -24.80 9.84 -5.44
C PRO A 663 -25.10 10.89 -6.51
N GLU A 664 -24.67 10.64 -7.75
CA GLU A 664 -24.78 11.55 -8.90
C GLU A 664 -26.20 12.09 -9.15
N ASN A 665 -27.23 11.28 -8.91
CA ASN A 665 -28.63 11.67 -9.05
C ASN A 665 -29.15 12.59 -7.94
N ASN A 666 -28.33 12.96 -6.99
CA ASN A 666 -28.63 13.97 -5.98
C ASN A 666 -28.22 15.38 -6.46
N PHE A 667 -27.46 15.48 -7.54
CA PHE A 667 -27.06 16.76 -8.11
C PHE A 667 -28.02 17.19 -9.22
N TYR A 668 -28.33 18.48 -9.25
CA TYR A 668 -29.23 19.10 -10.22
C TYR A 668 -28.65 20.43 -10.71
N LEU A 669 -28.88 20.71 -12.01
CA LEU A 669 -28.41 21.95 -12.64
C LEU A 669 -29.25 23.17 -12.27
N LYS A 670 -30.54 22.97 -11.87
CA LYS A 670 -31.50 24.04 -11.58
C LYS A 670 -32.27 23.76 -10.30
N HIS A 671 -32.75 24.86 -9.68
CA HIS A 671 -33.77 24.79 -8.64
C HIS A 671 -35.08 24.19 -9.21
N ASP A 672 -35.92 23.60 -8.35
CA ASP A 672 -37.24 23.06 -8.73
C ASP A 672 -38.10 24.11 -9.37
#